data_afc91ac62504616e87f7bc86daf1da9f
#
_entry.id   afc91ac62504616e87f7bc86daf1da9f
#
_cell.length_a   1.000
_cell.length_b   1.000
_cell.length_c   1.000
_cell.angle_alpha   90.00
_cell.angle_beta   90.00
_cell.angle_gamma   90.00
#
_symmetry.space_group_name_H-M   'P 1'
#
loop_
_entity.id
_entity.type
_entity.pdbx_description
1 polymer ?
#
loop_
_entity_poly.entity_id
_entity_poly.type
_entity_poly.pdbx_seq_one_letter_code
_entity_poly.pdbx_strand_id
1 'polypeptide(L)'
;MRTTLYHGRFRPTGVRRLSAVVTAGVMAVAVALIAPQPAAADAPWLDVSEDRYASFSVPAAYVQEHLGQVSQVVIEGNFGPSSSWAEFGLTRRGDVWSGVLGPLKPGLYTYQVTGDDTKVLKDPTNSTSVASEPLWSTFLVSGDSARWLADVPEGTGGKVATLTYRVRKEQRSALVWTPPGYSARGAKRYPVLFLESGDGEAATDWFDLGRAKQIFDNLSARNAMEPMVVVVSDGDASADDKGRKDLRKAVADNYRVHRDPAHQAIAGVSEGGTQALRAAFTKPGDFAYVGSFSGLATEKVSRESAKAINRNLKLLRLYTGNVTDPAYNATYHLTKALNRAGVRFEFDGVNPDGGANWAAWQENLVDFVPRLFRHVSDHGPSAGHQPLRGEFAPPPAGTTPTPFVTEDGFVTFETTTEYKDAQHVTVWANIAPGGSWLRVPMSQDGDRWRATVGPLDPWFYYYRFIVDRVAVKDVSNPTKVTSEPMWSTFLLPGERARLLTDVPTGRGGEVTSMTYRSTVANQERTALVWTPPGYDPNRAQPYPVLYLQHGAGQSYTDWVEMGRAKQILDHQFLDGDLVPMVVVMGNGNVSSFNRELLENIVPTARARYHISSDPSQQAIAGLSMGGGHAFGVLKAYPGQFAYVAAFSAGFGSTTGVDPAAINNGTKMLRVYVGDQTDFVYPSFMTSLTTMNNVGIRYEFDGVTPGPHGWDVWQKNLIDLAPRLFKR
;
A
#
# COMPACT_ATOMS: atom_id res chain seq x y z
N MET A 1 -32.20 -29.59 5.47
CA MET A 1 -31.60 -28.81 6.56
C MET A 1 -31.17 -27.48 5.94
N ARG A 2 -31.91 -26.43 6.23
CA ARG A 2 -31.65 -25.07 5.74
C ARG A 2 -30.56 -24.47 6.61
N THR A 3 -29.41 -24.20 6.04
CA THR A 3 -28.34 -23.41 6.69
C THR A 3 -28.62 -21.95 6.40
N THR A 4 -29.10 -21.24 7.38
CA THR A 4 -29.34 -19.80 7.36
C THR A 4 -27.99 -19.12 7.48
N LEU A 5 -27.52 -18.50 6.39
CA LEU A 5 -26.38 -17.59 6.42
C LEU A 5 -26.83 -16.30 7.10
N TYR A 6 -26.26 -16.02 8.24
CA TYR A 6 -26.42 -14.78 9.00
C TYR A 6 -25.77 -13.64 8.22
N HIS A 7 -26.58 -12.74 7.70
CA HIS A 7 -26.14 -11.43 7.25
C HIS A 7 -26.01 -10.53 8.49
N GLY A 8 -24.81 -10.51 9.06
CA GLY A 8 -24.47 -9.56 10.11
C GLY A 8 -24.02 -8.26 9.48
N ARG A 9 -24.84 -7.20 9.61
CA ARG A 9 -24.32 -5.83 9.57
C ARG A 9 -23.18 -5.78 10.59
N PHE A 10 -21.96 -5.58 10.13
CA PHE A 10 -20.84 -5.27 11.02
C PHE A 10 -21.05 -3.86 11.59
N ARG A 11 -21.88 -3.77 12.60
CA ARG A 11 -21.68 -2.78 13.64
C ARG A 11 -20.64 -3.38 14.58
N PRO A 12 -19.52 -2.73 14.83
CA PRO A 12 -18.58 -3.18 15.85
C PRO A 12 -19.27 -3.08 17.22
N THR A 13 -19.74 -4.21 17.74
CA THR A 13 -20.20 -4.28 19.14
C THR A 13 -18.98 -4.45 20.02
N GLY A 14 -18.70 -3.41 20.84
CA GLY A 14 -18.15 -3.56 22.16
C GLY A 14 -16.76 -4.18 22.32
N VAL A 15 -15.75 -3.74 21.57
CA VAL A 15 -14.38 -3.77 22.08
C VAL A 15 -14.20 -2.51 22.92
N ARG A 16 -13.92 -2.66 24.23
CA ARG A 16 -13.48 -1.54 25.06
C ARG A 16 -12.28 -0.90 24.36
N ARG A 17 -12.55 0.20 23.66
CA ARG A 17 -11.51 1.03 23.02
C ARG A 17 -10.74 1.69 24.16
N LEU A 18 -9.45 1.36 24.27
CA LEU A 18 -8.51 2.28 24.88
C LEU A 18 -8.39 3.43 23.89
N SER A 19 -9.10 4.53 24.18
CA SER A 19 -8.99 5.77 23.41
C SER A 19 -7.54 6.30 23.58
N ALA A 20 -6.71 6.01 22.59
CA ALA A 20 -5.47 6.77 22.45
C ALA A 20 -5.87 8.14 21.86
N VAL A 21 -5.95 9.15 22.70
CA VAL A 21 -6.07 10.54 22.28
C VAL A 21 -4.80 10.88 21.50
N VAL A 22 -4.87 10.82 20.19
CA VAL A 22 -3.83 11.33 19.30
C VAL A 22 -4.01 12.85 19.24
N THR A 23 -3.33 13.56 20.12
CA THR A 23 -3.18 15.01 19.99
C THR A 23 -2.24 15.26 18.82
N ALA A 24 -2.79 15.66 17.66
CA ALA A 24 -1.98 16.03 16.51
C ALA A 24 -1.16 17.27 16.82
N GLY A 25 0.13 17.06 17.12
CA GLY A 25 1.12 18.12 17.17
C GLY A 25 1.41 18.62 15.76
N VAL A 26 1.09 19.86 15.48
CA VAL A 26 1.34 20.54 14.21
C VAL A 26 2.83 20.59 13.95
N MET A 27 3.34 19.91 12.92
CA MET A 27 4.64 20.24 12.34
C MET A 27 4.56 21.62 11.69
N ALA A 28 5.32 22.53 12.21
CA ALA A 28 5.60 23.79 11.54
C ALA A 28 6.64 23.55 10.43
N VAL A 29 6.20 23.03 9.30
CA VAL A 29 6.79 23.47 8.03
C VAL A 29 6.46 24.97 7.96
N ALA A 30 7.40 25.83 7.59
CA ALA A 30 7.19 27.26 7.47
C ALA A 30 6.11 27.56 6.42
N VAL A 31 4.88 27.27 6.77
CA VAL A 31 3.70 27.88 6.21
C VAL A 31 3.62 29.23 6.91
N ALA A 32 3.68 30.30 6.15
CA ALA A 32 3.43 31.65 6.65
C ALA A 32 2.25 31.58 7.62
N LEU A 33 2.48 31.99 8.86
CA LEU A 33 1.45 32.13 9.88
C LEU A 33 0.34 33.04 9.31
N ILE A 34 -0.64 32.43 8.67
CA ILE A 34 -1.92 33.06 8.45
C ILE A 34 -2.56 33.07 9.84
N ALA A 35 -2.60 34.23 10.46
CA ALA A 35 -3.37 34.43 11.68
C ALA A 35 -4.80 33.90 11.42
N PRO A 36 -5.38 33.10 12.34
CA PRO A 36 -6.73 32.59 12.15
C PRO A 36 -7.67 33.78 11.99
N GLN A 37 -8.22 33.97 10.80
CA GLN A 37 -9.39 34.80 10.63
C GLN A 37 -10.55 34.10 11.35
N PRO A 38 -11.46 34.85 12.02
CA PRO A 38 -12.68 34.26 12.55
C PRO A 38 -13.41 33.58 11.39
N ALA A 39 -13.70 32.28 11.53
CA ALA A 39 -14.41 31.51 10.52
C ALA A 39 -15.78 32.21 10.30
N ALA A 40 -15.99 32.80 9.11
CA ALA A 40 -17.30 33.14 8.69
C ALA A 40 -18.14 31.85 8.61
N ALA A 41 -19.41 31.91 9.00
CA ALA A 41 -20.28 30.72 9.01
C ALA A 41 -20.37 30.01 7.64
N ASP A 42 -19.90 30.64 6.57
CA ASP A 42 -19.95 30.19 5.19
C ASP A 42 -18.59 29.75 4.63
N ALA A 43 -17.51 29.71 5.44
CA ALA A 43 -16.21 29.24 4.95
C ALA A 43 -16.20 27.71 4.82
N PRO A 44 -15.60 27.15 3.75
CA PRO A 44 -15.46 25.70 3.60
C PRO A 44 -14.77 25.06 4.81
N TRP A 45 -15.32 23.94 5.30
CA TRP A 45 -14.69 23.21 6.41
C TRP A 45 -13.46 22.44 5.98
N LEU A 46 -13.33 22.18 4.68
CA LEU A 46 -12.22 21.47 4.09
C LEU A 46 -11.55 22.32 3.01
N ASP A 47 -10.23 22.41 3.12
CA ASP A 47 -9.34 22.94 2.08
C ASP A 47 -8.27 21.89 1.75
N VAL A 48 -8.00 21.68 0.46
CA VAL A 48 -6.99 20.71 -0.01
C VAL A 48 -5.90 21.45 -0.76
N SER A 49 -4.69 21.46 -0.20
CA SER A 49 -3.54 22.14 -0.79
C SER A 49 -2.99 21.42 -2.02
N GLU A 50 -2.21 22.13 -2.86
CA GLU A 50 -1.46 21.55 -3.99
C GLU A 50 -0.49 20.46 -3.53
N ASP A 51 0.06 20.58 -2.31
CA ASP A 51 0.93 19.58 -1.69
C ASP A 51 0.15 18.39 -1.10
N ARG A 52 -1.15 18.30 -1.37
CA ARG A 52 -2.04 17.20 -0.98
C ARG A 52 -2.29 17.06 0.52
N TYR A 53 -2.30 18.17 1.24
CA TYR A 53 -2.78 18.22 2.62
C TYR A 53 -4.24 18.65 2.66
N ALA A 54 -5.05 17.92 3.43
CA ALA A 54 -6.44 18.23 3.71
C ALA A 54 -6.50 18.98 5.07
N SER A 55 -6.86 20.25 5.04
CA SER A 55 -7.00 21.09 6.22
C SER A 55 -8.47 21.18 6.60
N PHE A 56 -8.82 20.68 7.79
CA PHE A 56 -10.18 20.72 8.31
C PHE A 56 -10.33 21.86 9.32
N SER A 57 -11.46 22.60 9.22
CA SER A 57 -11.81 23.73 10.10
C SER A 57 -13.30 23.71 10.37
N VAL A 58 -13.74 23.05 11.45
CA VAL A 58 -15.14 22.87 11.82
C VAL A 58 -15.53 23.89 12.89
N PRO A 59 -16.53 24.77 12.67
CA PRO A 59 -16.93 25.77 13.65
C PRO A 59 -17.45 25.13 14.95
N ALA A 60 -16.91 25.54 16.10
CA ALA A 60 -17.31 25.00 17.39
C ALA A 60 -18.77 25.33 17.74
N ALA A 61 -19.28 26.45 17.29
CA ALA A 61 -20.67 26.83 17.44
C ALA A 61 -21.62 25.86 16.72
N TYR A 62 -21.27 25.46 15.48
CA TYR A 62 -22.04 24.50 14.71
C TYR A 62 -22.03 23.11 15.36
N VAL A 63 -20.86 22.66 15.83
CA VAL A 63 -20.75 21.41 16.61
C VAL A 63 -21.63 21.45 17.85
N GLN A 64 -21.56 22.57 18.61
CA GLN A 64 -22.36 22.76 19.83
C GLN A 64 -23.87 22.73 19.55
N GLU A 65 -24.30 23.35 18.45
CA GLU A 65 -25.72 23.41 18.06
C GLU A 65 -26.27 22.02 17.68
N HIS A 66 -25.51 21.24 16.92
CA HIS A 66 -26.00 19.99 16.32
C HIS A 66 -25.63 18.73 17.13
N LEU A 67 -24.51 18.72 17.85
CA LEU A 67 -24.07 17.59 18.65
C LEU A 67 -24.17 17.85 20.16
N GLY A 68 -24.35 19.10 20.59
CA GLY A 68 -24.28 19.53 22.00
C GLY A 68 -22.83 19.61 22.49
N GLN A 69 -22.65 19.51 23.80
CA GLN A 69 -21.29 19.45 24.35
C GLN A 69 -20.62 18.12 23.98
N VAL A 70 -19.47 18.20 23.32
CA VAL A 70 -18.63 17.07 22.98
C VAL A 70 -17.21 17.29 23.51
N SER A 71 -16.55 16.23 23.91
CA SER A 71 -15.16 16.27 24.40
C SER A 71 -14.15 16.15 23.27
N GLN A 72 -14.54 15.57 22.15
CA GLN A 72 -13.71 15.41 20.94
C GLN A 72 -14.54 15.55 19.67
N VAL A 73 -13.87 15.99 18.61
CA VAL A 73 -14.38 15.96 17.24
C VAL A 73 -13.35 15.26 16.37
N VAL A 74 -13.80 14.30 15.60
CA VAL A 74 -12.95 13.55 14.67
C VAL A 74 -13.50 13.63 13.25
N ILE A 75 -12.63 13.56 12.27
CA ILE A 75 -12.98 13.28 10.89
C ILE A 75 -12.78 11.78 10.68
N GLU A 76 -13.84 11.10 10.33
CA GLU A 76 -13.80 9.70 9.92
C GLU A 76 -13.84 9.60 8.40
N GLY A 77 -12.98 8.79 7.80
CA GLY A 77 -12.95 8.66 6.35
C GLY A 77 -12.04 7.54 5.86
N ASN A 78 -12.01 7.34 4.54
CA ASN A 78 -11.21 6.30 3.91
C ASN A 78 -9.72 6.70 3.75
N PHE A 79 -9.15 7.28 4.80
CA PHE A 79 -7.75 7.78 4.85
C PHE A 79 -6.72 6.71 5.20
N GLY A 80 -7.16 5.57 5.68
CA GLY A 80 -6.29 4.49 6.13
C GLY A 80 -5.65 3.71 4.98
N PRO A 81 -4.72 2.79 5.32
CA PRO A 81 -4.07 1.93 4.33
C PRO A 81 -5.10 1.19 3.46
N SER A 82 -4.82 1.10 2.15
CA SER A 82 -5.73 0.50 1.17
C SER A 82 -7.14 1.10 1.18
N SER A 83 -7.25 2.41 1.44
CA SER A 83 -8.51 3.15 1.55
C SER A 83 -9.47 2.60 2.63
N SER A 84 -8.91 2.04 3.71
CA SER A 84 -9.69 1.67 4.89
C SER A 84 -10.15 2.90 5.66
N TRP A 85 -11.25 2.76 6.41
CA TRP A 85 -11.71 3.81 7.31
C TRP A 85 -10.74 4.06 8.44
N ALA A 86 -10.46 5.34 8.70
CA ALA A 86 -9.60 5.82 9.75
C ALA A 86 -10.19 7.07 10.40
N GLU A 87 -9.81 7.31 11.65
CA GLU A 87 -10.22 8.46 12.45
C GLU A 87 -9.08 9.48 12.52
N PHE A 88 -9.40 10.75 12.32
CA PHE A 88 -8.48 11.86 12.44
C PHE A 88 -9.04 12.90 13.42
N GLY A 89 -8.42 12.99 14.62
CA GLY A 89 -8.87 13.90 15.68
C GLY A 89 -8.57 15.36 15.38
N LEU A 90 -9.56 16.22 15.59
CA LEU A 90 -9.39 17.67 15.50
C LEU A 90 -9.06 18.27 16.88
N THR A 91 -8.24 19.32 16.87
CA THR A 91 -7.92 20.09 18.07
C THR A 91 -8.74 21.37 18.13
N ARG A 92 -9.39 21.62 19.27
CA ARG A 92 -10.13 22.88 19.47
C ARG A 92 -9.16 24.05 19.67
N ARG A 93 -9.31 25.08 18.83
CA ARG A 93 -8.55 26.34 18.92
C ARG A 93 -9.53 27.51 18.86
N GLY A 94 -9.85 28.05 20.05
CA GLY A 94 -10.88 29.08 20.15
C GLY A 94 -12.25 28.60 19.68
N ASP A 95 -12.77 29.21 18.62
CA ASP A 95 -14.09 28.95 18.06
C ASP A 95 -14.10 27.89 16.95
N VAL A 96 -12.99 27.20 16.71
CA VAL A 96 -12.85 26.19 15.65
C VAL A 96 -12.23 24.92 16.19
N TRP A 97 -12.71 23.77 15.66
CA TRP A 97 -12.03 22.50 15.72
C TRP A 97 -11.21 22.33 14.42
N SER A 98 -9.91 22.18 14.51
CA SER A 98 -9.06 22.18 13.32
C SER A 98 -7.98 21.10 13.36
N GLY A 99 -7.56 20.66 12.16
CA GLY A 99 -6.46 19.72 11.96
C GLY A 99 -6.07 19.63 10.50
N VAL A 100 -4.86 19.13 10.23
CA VAL A 100 -4.31 18.94 8.88
C VAL A 100 -3.91 17.49 8.71
N LEU A 101 -4.44 16.87 7.68
CA LEU A 101 -4.19 15.46 7.32
C LEU A 101 -3.44 15.38 5.99
N GLY A 102 -2.38 14.61 5.91
CA GLY A 102 -1.64 14.40 4.66
C GLY A 102 -0.13 14.30 4.83
N PRO A 103 0.66 14.27 3.74
CA PRO A 103 0.16 14.34 2.36
C PRO A 103 -0.63 13.08 1.95
N LEU A 104 -1.79 13.26 1.35
CA LEU A 104 -2.65 12.18 0.89
C LEU A 104 -2.22 11.69 -0.51
N LYS A 105 -2.44 10.42 -0.82
CA LYS A 105 -2.28 9.91 -2.20
C LYS A 105 -3.34 10.56 -3.11
N PRO A 106 -3.03 10.83 -4.40
CA PRO A 106 -4.06 11.29 -5.33
C PRO A 106 -5.19 10.27 -5.46
N GLY A 107 -6.44 10.70 -5.28
CA GLY A 107 -7.62 9.83 -5.30
C GLY A 107 -8.86 10.51 -4.75
N LEU A 108 -9.99 9.81 -4.76
CA LEU A 108 -11.24 10.26 -4.14
C LEU A 108 -11.27 9.82 -2.67
N TYR A 109 -11.54 10.77 -1.79
CA TYR A 109 -11.72 10.55 -0.37
C TYR A 109 -13.16 10.84 0.05
N THR A 110 -13.64 10.03 0.99
CA THR A 110 -14.95 10.14 1.61
C THR A 110 -14.76 10.38 3.08
N TYR A 111 -15.54 11.28 3.67
CA TYR A 111 -15.44 11.61 5.09
C TYR A 111 -16.78 12.02 5.70
N GLN A 112 -16.83 11.95 7.02
CA GLN A 112 -17.87 12.51 7.87
C GLN A 112 -17.24 13.11 9.13
N VAL A 113 -17.99 13.95 9.84
CA VAL A 113 -17.56 14.58 11.10
C VAL A 113 -18.26 13.89 12.25
N THR A 114 -17.53 13.41 13.25
CA THR A 114 -18.11 12.68 14.39
C THR A 114 -17.73 13.35 15.71
N GLY A 115 -18.69 13.45 16.63
CA GLY A 115 -18.48 13.93 17.98
C GLY A 115 -18.72 12.83 19.01
N ASP A 116 -17.75 12.64 19.94
CA ASP A 116 -17.79 11.64 21.01
C ASP A 116 -18.17 10.23 20.51
N ASP A 117 -17.67 9.83 19.34
CA ASP A 117 -17.80 8.51 18.68
C ASP A 117 -19.25 8.04 18.40
N THR A 118 -20.25 8.89 18.58
CA THR A 118 -21.65 8.45 18.48
C THR A 118 -22.57 9.36 17.65
N LYS A 119 -22.19 10.60 17.46
CA LYS A 119 -23.01 11.59 16.75
C LYS A 119 -22.30 12.03 15.50
N VAL A 120 -22.94 11.91 14.36
CA VAL A 120 -22.38 12.15 13.04
C VAL A 120 -22.98 13.39 12.40
N LEU A 121 -22.15 14.22 11.80
CA LEU A 121 -22.54 15.38 10.98
C LEU A 121 -22.01 15.20 9.56
N LYS A 122 -22.83 15.65 8.62
CA LYS A 122 -22.35 15.98 7.28
C LYS A 122 -21.71 17.37 7.30
N ASP A 123 -20.67 17.57 6.50
CA ASP A 123 -20.15 18.91 6.21
C ASP A 123 -21.15 19.71 5.34
N PRO A 124 -21.81 20.73 5.88
CA PRO A 124 -22.80 21.50 5.14
C PRO A 124 -22.17 22.39 4.07
N THR A 125 -20.88 22.67 4.16
CA THR A 125 -20.15 23.50 3.20
C THR A 125 -19.66 22.71 1.99
N ASN A 126 -19.66 21.37 2.09
CA ASN A 126 -19.32 20.49 1.00
C ASN A 126 -20.57 20.11 0.19
N SER A 127 -20.64 20.59 -1.06
CA SER A 127 -21.78 20.36 -1.95
C SER A 127 -21.89 18.93 -2.49
N THR A 128 -20.88 18.07 -2.26
CA THR A 128 -20.94 16.67 -2.69
C THR A 128 -21.95 15.89 -1.86
N SER A 129 -22.53 14.88 -2.46
CA SER A 129 -23.46 13.97 -1.79
C SER A 129 -23.20 12.55 -2.21
N VAL A 130 -23.37 11.62 -1.28
CA VAL A 130 -23.40 10.19 -1.53
C VAL A 130 -24.84 9.75 -1.23
N ALA A 131 -25.59 9.37 -2.26
CA ALA A 131 -27.03 9.14 -2.11
C ALA A 131 -27.35 7.96 -1.16
N SER A 132 -26.51 6.93 -1.15
CA SER A 132 -26.62 5.77 -0.25
C SER A 132 -26.24 6.10 1.21
N GLU A 133 -25.36 7.10 1.39
CA GLU A 133 -24.83 7.51 2.69
C GLU A 133 -24.90 9.05 2.84
N PRO A 134 -26.08 9.59 3.17
CA PRO A 134 -26.34 11.04 3.13
C PRO A 134 -25.47 11.90 4.05
N LEU A 135 -24.83 11.30 5.06
CA LEU A 135 -23.92 11.99 5.99
C LEU A 135 -22.49 12.07 5.48
N TRP A 136 -22.18 11.37 4.39
CA TRP A 136 -20.84 11.41 3.81
C TRP A 136 -20.68 12.61 2.87
N SER A 137 -19.47 13.15 2.89
CA SER A 137 -18.96 14.13 1.93
C SER A 137 -17.74 13.55 1.22
N THR A 138 -17.46 14.03 0.00
CA THR A 138 -16.30 13.56 -0.76
C THR A 138 -15.41 14.72 -1.18
N PHE A 139 -14.14 14.45 -1.39
CA PHE A 139 -13.20 15.38 -2.02
C PHE A 139 -12.16 14.64 -2.85
N LEU A 140 -11.64 15.31 -3.85
CA LEU A 140 -10.64 14.79 -4.75
C LEU A 140 -9.27 15.38 -4.42
N VAL A 141 -8.29 14.51 -4.18
CA VAL A 141 -6.88 14.89 -4.13
C VAL A 141 -6.28 14.72 -5.52
N SER A 142 -5.85 15.82 -6.12
CA SER A 142 -5.33 15.85 -7.49
C SER A 142 -3.97 15.14 -7.62
N GLY A 143 -3.70 14.63 -8.84
CA GLY A 143 -2.45 13.99 -9.22
C GLY A 143 -2.66 12.98 -10.36
N ASP A 144 -1.57 12.39 -10.85
CA ASP A 144 -1.60 11.54 -12.05
C ASP A 144 -2.55 10.34 -11.95
N SER A 145 -2.58 9.65 -10.82
CA SER A 145 -3.49 8.52 -10.59
C SER A 145 -4.96 8.96 -10.53
N ALA A 146 -5.25 10.16 -10.03
CA ALA A 146 -6.61 10.69 -9.91
C ALA A 146 -7.11 11.43 -11.15
N ARG A 147 -6.31 11.58 -12.21
CA ARG A 147 -6.68 12.33 -13.43
C ARG A 147 -7.95 11.86 -14.12
N TRP A 148 -8.30 10.59 -13.94
CA TRP A 148 -9.50 9.99 -14.51
C TRP A 148 -10.76 10.30 -13.70
N LEU A 149 -10.58 10.70 -12.43
CA LEU A 149 -11.65 10.98 -11.47
C LEU A 149 -12.05 12.46 -11.47
N ALA A 150 -11.27 13.32 -12.13
CA ALA A 150 -11.54 14.75 -12.21
C ALA A 150 -12.72 15.07 -13.15
N ASP A 151 -13.45 16.13 -12.85
CA ASP A 151 -14.51 16.62 -13.72
C ASP A 151 -13.92 17.16 -15.03
N VAL A 152 -14.60 16.87 -16.15
CA VAL A 152 -14.28 17.50 -17.43
C VAL A 152 -14.96 18.87 -17.53
N PRO A 153 -14.50 19.77 -18.41
CA PRO A 153 -15.16 21.07 -18.60
C PRO A 153 -16.66 20.94 -18.83
N GLU A 154 -17.43 21.85 -18.23
CA GLU A 154 -18.89 21.82 -18.31
C GLU A 154 -19.39 21.77 -19.77
N GLY A 155 -20.39 20.93 -20.02
CA GLY A 155 -20.97 20.71 -21.36
C GLY A 155 -20.19 19.81 -22.30
N THR A 156 -18.96 19.39 -21.95
CA THR A 156 -18.13 18.49 -22.80
C THR A 156 -18.31 17.02 -22.47
N GLY A 157 -18.82 16.66 -21.30
CA GLY A 157 -19.07 15.30 -20.86
C GLY A 157 -20.37 14.68 -21.35
N GLY A 158 -20.55 13.39 -21.07
CA GLY A 158 -21.79 12.65 -21.29
C GLY A 158 -22.89 13.06 -20.30
N LYS A 159 -24.08 12.53 -20.52
CA LYS A 159 -25.27 12.82 -19.70
C LYS A 159 -25.74 11.58 -18.96
N VAL A 160 -26.09 11.73 -17.69
CA VAL A 160 -26.74 10.69 -16.89
C VAL A 160 -28.24 10.98 -16.81
N ALA A 161 -29.06 9.95 -17.02
CA ALA A 161 -30.51 10.00 -16.92
C ALA A 161 -31.05 8.74 -16.25
N THR A 162 -32.19 8.84 -15.59
CA THR A 162 -32.89 7.70 -14.99
C THR A 162 -33.77 7.01 -16.04
N LEU A 163 -33.61 5.70 -16.20
CA LEU A 163 -34.47 4.82 -16.98
C LEU A 163 -35.38 4.04 -16.00
N THR A 164 -36.68 4.26 -16.10
CA THR A 164 -37.66 3.46 -15.37
C THR A 164 -38.11 2.28 -16.25
N TYR A 165 -38.14 1.09 -15.69
CA TYR A 165 -38.55 -0.13 -16.39
C TYR A 165 -39.29 -1.08 -15.44
N ARG A 166 -39.84 -2.17 -15.98
CA ARG A 166 -40.56 -3.16 -15.19
C ARG A 166 -39.89 -4.52 -15.26
N VAL A 167 -39.69 -5.09 -14.09
CA VAL A 167 -39.32 -6.51 -13.94
C VAL A 167 -40.50 -7.23 -13.34
N ARG A 168 -41.07 -8.18 -14.07
CA ARG A 168 -42.33 -8.83 -13.67
C ARG A 168 -43.44 -7.78 -13.47
N LYS A 169 -43.87 -7.53 -12.24
CA LYS A 169 -44.90 -6.53 -11.89
C LYS A 169 -44.32 -5.32 -11.14
N GLU A 170 -43.03 -5.36 -10.78
CA GLU A 170 -42.37 -4.31 -10.03
C GLU A 170 -41.74 -3.26 -10.94
N GLN A 171 -41.89 -2.00 -10.56
CA GLN A 171 -41.20 -0.89 -11.19
C GLN A 171 -39.78 -0.81 -10.60
N ARG A 172 -38.80 -0.70 -11.48
CA ARG A 172 -37.37 -0.57 -11.15
C ARG A 172 -36.80 0.62 -11.92
N SER A 173 -35.64 1.11 -11.48
CA SER A 173 -34.90 2.16 -12.16
C SER A 173 -33.46 1.71 -12.41
N ALA A 174 -32.88 2.30 -13.44
CA ALA A 174 -31.46 2.21 -13.76
C ALA A 174 -30.94 3.60 -14.12
N LEU A 175 -29.68 3.87 -13.84
CA LEU A 175 -29.02 5.09 -14.30
C LEU A 175 -28.34 4.83 -15.63
N VAL A 176 -28.50 5.73 -16.58
CA VAL A 176 -27.95 5.56 -17.93
C VAL A 176 -27.07 6.74 -18.27
N TRP A 177 -25.78 6.47 -18.47
CA TRP A 177 -24.85 7.45 -19.04
C TRP A 177 -24.82 7.29 -20.56
N THR A 178 -24.95 8.41 -21.25
CA THR A 178 -24.84 8.49 -22.72
C THR A 178 -23.61 9.31 -23.12
N PRO A 179 -22.84 8.89 -24.15
CA PRO A 179 -21.58 9.56 -24.49
C PRO A 179 -21.82 10.97 -25.06
N PRO A 180 -20.80 11.84 -25.03
CA PRO A 180 -20.86 13.12 -25.74
C PRO A 180 -21.28 12.93 -27.19
N GLY A 181 -22.19 13.78 -27.67
CA GLY A 181 -22.73 13.68 -29.04
C GLY A 181 -23.77 12.59 -29.26
N TYR A 182 -24.23 11.90 -28.21
CA TYR A 182 -25.33 10.93 -28.33
C TYR A 182 -26.61 11.63 -28.82
N SER A 183 -27.29 11.02 -29.79
CA SER A 183 -28.58 11.50 -30.29
C SER A 183 -29.61 10.36 -30.33
N ALA A 184 -30.70 10.53 -29.61
CA ALA A 184 -31.83 9.57 -29.62
C ALA A 184 -32.51 9.42 -30.99
N ARG A 185 -32.38 10.44 -31.83
CA ARG A 185 -32.96 10.46 -33.22
C ARG A 185 -31.92 10.17 -34.29
N GLY A 186 -30.63 10.02 -33.91
CA GLY A 186 -29.56 9.74 -34.87
C GLY A 186 -29.63 8.34 -35.48
N ALA A 187 -28.96 8.14 -36.63
CA ALA A 187 -28.86 6.82 -37.27
C ALA A 187 -27.87 5.89 -36.53
N LYS A 188 -26.87 6.43 -35.85
CA LYS A 188 -25.83 5.67 -35.13
C LYS A 188 -26.45 4.86 -34.00
N ARG A 189 -26.06 3.58 -33.91
CA ARG A 189 -26.32 2.74 -32.73
C ARG A 189 -25.04 2.57 -31.96
N TYR A 190 -25.16 2.47 -30.63
CA TYR A 190 -24.05 2.37 -29.72
C TYR A 190 -23.99 0.98 -29.07
N PRO A 191 -22.82 0.42 -28.81
CA PRO A 191 -22.67 -0.71 -27.91
C PRO A 191 -23.09 -0.35 -26.48
N VAL A 192 -23.34 -1.36 -25.65
CA VAL A 192 -23.84 -1.16 -24.27
C VAL A 192 -22.96 -1.89 -23.28
N LEU A 193 -22.57 -1.18 -22.22
CA LEU A 193 -22.00 -1.75 -21.01
C LEU A 193 -23.08 -1.72 -19.90
N PHE A 194 -23.38 -2.87 -19.32
CA PHE A 194 -24.18 -3.00 -18.10
C PHE A 194 -23.23 -3.11 -16.91
N LEU A 195 -23.37 -2.21 -15.93
CA LEU A 195 -22.64 -2.21 -14.66
C LEU A 195 -23.57 -2.57 -13.53
N GLU A 196 -23.20 -3.58 -12.78
CA GLU A 196 -23.97 -4.11 -11.66
C GLU A 196 -23.34 -3.70 -10.34
N SER A 197 -24.18 -3.20 -9.42
CA SER A 197 -23.75 -2.84 -8.06
C SER A 197 -23.55 -4.08 -7.20
N GLY A 198 -22.78 -3.94 -6.12
CA GLY A 198 -22.58 -4.96 -5.12
C GLY A 198 -23.74 -5.10 -4.13
N ASP A 199 -23.62 -6.06 -3.22
CA ASP A 199 -24.60 -6.25 -2.14
C ASP A 199 -24.54 -5.08 -1.15
N GLY A 200 -25.68 -4.43 -0.94
CA GLY A 200 -25.79 -3.25 -0.08
C GLY A 200 -25.36 -1.93 -0.73
N GLU A 201 -24.99 -1.93 -2.00
CA GLU A 201 -24.63 -0.74 -2.77
C GLU A 201 -25.75 -0.32 -3.72
N ALA A 202 -25.93 0.97 -3.88
CA ALA A 202 -26.91 1.53 -4.81
C ALA A 202 -26.30 1.79 -6.20
N ALA A 203 -27.13 1.87 -7.24
CA ALA A 203 -26.65 2.27 -8.58
C ALA A 203 -26.01 3.66 -8.59
N THR A 204 -26.40 4.54 -7.69
CA THR A 204 -25.82 5.87 -7.51
C THR A 204 -24.37 5.84 -7.07
N ASP A 205 -23.93 4.80 -6.33
CA ASP A 205 -22.58 4.71 -5.80
C ASP A 205 -21.52 4.58 -6.90
N TRP A 206 -21.88 4.02 -8.04
CA TRP A 206 -21.01 4.06 -9.22
C TRP A 206 -20.65 5.48 -9.66
N PHE A 207 -21.56 6.44 -9.46
CA PHE A 207 -21.35 7.84 -9.83
C PHE A 207 -20.80 8.66 -8.66
N ASP A 208 -21.31 8.46 -7.45
CA ASP A 208 -20.96 9.21 -6.26
C ASP A 208 -19.58 8.81 -5.72
N LEU A 209 -19.37 7.50 -5.52
CA LEU A 209 -18.13 6.90 -4.99
C LEU A 209 -17.22 6.36 -6.10
N GLY A 210 -17.79 5.72 -7.12
CA GLY A 210 -17.05 5.15 -8.24
C GLY A 210 -16.56 6.17 -9.27
N ARG A 211 -17.08 7.41 -9.26
CA ARG A 211 -16.75 8.47 -10.24
C ARG A 211 -16.89 8.00 -11.68
N ALA A 212 -17.78 7.03 -11.94
CA ALA A 212 -17.92 6.39 -13.24
C ALA A 212 -18.20 7.39 -14.38
N LYS A 213 -19.04 8.43 -14.13
CA LYS A 213 -19.26 9.49 -15.11
C LYS A 213 -17.95 10.17 -15.51
N GLN A 214 -17.15 10.56 -14.53
CA GLN A 214 -15.87 11.24 -14.75
C GLN A 214 -14.89 10.35 -15.50
N ILE A 215 -14.83 9.06 -15.15
CA ILE A 215 -13.98 8.08 -15.83
C ILE A 215 -14.40 7.98 -17.31
N PHE A 216 -15.69 7.81 -17.62
CA PHE A 216 -16.17 7.73 -19.01
C PHE A 216 -15.94 9.03 -19.77
N ASP A 217 -16.20 10.17 -19.14
CA ASP A 217 -16.00 11.48 -19.75
C ASP A 217 -14.52 11.72 -20.08
N ASN A 218 -13.61 11.42 -19.15
CA ASN A 218 -12.18 11.55 -19.36
C ASN A 218 -11.63 10.57 -20.41
N LEU A 219 -12.11 9.33 -20.41
CA LEU A 219 -11.75 8.34 -21.44
C LEU A 219 -12.28 8.77 -22.83
N SER A 220 -13.52 9.27 -22.90
CA SER A 220 -14.10 9.80 -24.14
C SER A 220 -13.35 11.02 -24.68
N ALA A 221 -13.03 11.99 -23.82
CA ALA A 221 -12.30 13.20 -24.20
C ALA A 221 -10.91 12.91 -24.79
N ARG A 222 -10.32 11.79 -24.40
CA ARG A 222 -8.98 11.32 -24.87
C ARG A 222 -9.06 10.27 -25.99
N ASN A 223 -10.27 9.97 -26.51
CA ASN A 223 -10.51 8.87 -27.45
C ASN A 223 -9.96 7.52 -26.95
N ALA A 224 -9.94 7.33 -25.64
CA ALA A 224 -9.42 6.13 -24.99
C ALA A 224 -10.48 5.02 -24.83
N MET A 225 -11.73 5.26 -25.19
CA MET A 225 -12.81 4.27 -25.20
C MET A 225 -13.64 4.35 -26.49
N GLU A 226 -14.29 3.23 -26.87
CA GLU A 226 -15.33 3.25 -27.92
C GLU A 226 -16.57 3.97 -27.37
N PRO A 227 -17.18 4.92 -28.11
CA PRO A 227 -18.42 5.55 -27.68
C PRO A 227 -19.52 4.50 -27.46
N MET A 228 -20.01 4.37 -26.24
CA MET A 228 -21.01 3.40 -25.82
C MET A 228 -22.06 4.03 -24.91
N VAL A 229 -23.18 3.35 -24.70
CA VAL A 229 -24.15 3.64 -23.63
C VAL A 229 -23.77 2.79 -22.42
N VAL A 230 -23.78 3.38 -21.22
CA VAL A 230 -23.52 2.64 -19.97
C VAL A 230 -24.78 2.66 -19.13
N VAL A 231 -25.19 1.49 -18.66
CA VAL A 231 -26.39 1.28 -17.85
C VAL A 231 -25.96 0.74 -16.50
N VAL A 232 -26.28 1.46 -15.46
CA VAL A 232 -25.99 1.07 -14.08
C VAL A 232 -27.28 0.67 -13.37
N SER A 233 -27.32 -0.55 -12.87
CA SER A 233 -28.50 -1.07 -12.15
C SER A 233 -28.14 -1.58 -10.75
N ASP A 234 -29.11 -1.55 -9.85
CA ASP A 234 -28.98 -2.23 -8.58
C ASP A 234 -28.90 -3.73 -8.83
N GLY A 235 -27.94 -4.41 -8.23
CA GLY A 235 -27.63 -5.81 -8.46
C GLY A 235 -28.82 -6.76 -8.32
N ASP A 236 -29.76 -6.45 -7.43
CA ASP A 236 -31.00 -7.22 -7.23
C ASP A 236 -31.92 -7.23 -8.47
N ALA A 237 -31.89 -6.18 -9.28
CA ALA A 237 -32.77 -6.07 -10.44
C ALA A 237 -32.34 -7.00 -11.59
N SER A 238 -31.05 -7.31 -11.67
CA SER A 238 -30.45 -8.17 -12.72
C SER A 238 -29.99 -9.53 -12.18
N ALA A 239 -30.28 -9.84 -10.91
CA ALA A 239 -29.85 -11.07 -10.24
C ALA A 239 -30.31 -12.35 -10.96
N ASP A 240 -31.42 -12.30 -11.71
CA ASP A 240 -31.89 -13.42 -12.52
C ASP A 240 -31.94 -13.09 -14.02
N ASP A 241 -31.98 -14.14 -14.84
CA ASP A 241 -32.03 -14.03 -16.30
C ASP A 241 -33.21 -13.20 -16.84
N LYS A 242 -34.31 -13.19 -16.12
CA LYS A 242 -35.51 -12.48 -16.53
C LYS A 242 -35.33 -10.98 -16.29
N GLY A 243 -34.84 -10.59 -15.15
CA GLY A 243 -34.53 -9.19 -14.83
C GLY A 243 -33.56 -8.61 -15.83
N ARG A 244 -32.46 -9.33 -16.11
CA ARG A 244 -31.48 -8.91 -17.15
C ARG A 244 -32.11 -8.74 -18.54
N LYS A 245 -33.00 -9.66 -18.95
CA LYS A 245 -33.71 -9.55 -20.25
C LYS A 245 -34.66 -8.36 -20.28
N ASP A 246 -35.39 -8.13 -19.19
CA ASP A 246 -36.34 -7.02 -19.09
C ASP A 246 -35.58 -5.67 -19.14
N LEU A 247 -34.44 -5.55 -18.44
CA LEU A 247 -33.56 -4.37 -18.47
C LEU A 247 -33.00 -4.15 -19.89
N ARG A 248 -32.40 -5.18 -20.50
CA ARG A 248 -31.84 -5.08 -21.87
C ARG A 248 -32.91 -4.65 -22.89
N LYS A 249 -34.14 -5.18 -22.76
CA LYS A 249 -35.25 -4.77 -23.57
C LYS A 249 -35.61 -3.30 -23.36
N ALA A 250 -35.74 -2.85 -22.11
CA ALA A 250 -36.06 -1.48 -21.81
C ALA A 250 -35.00 -0.50 -22.36
N VAL A 251 -33.72 -0.84 -22.21
CA VAL A 251 -32.61 -0.06 -22.79
C VAL A 251 -32.72 0.02 -24.31
N ALA A 252 -32.96 -1.11 -24.99
CA ALA A 252 -33.05 -1.16 -26.42
C ALA A 252 -34.32 -0.47 -27.02
N ASP A 253 -35.35 -0.29 -26.19
CA ASP A 253 -36.57 0.41 -26.56
C ASP A 253 -36.47 1.93 -26.37
N ASN A 254 -35.61 2.39 -25.41
CA ASN A 254 -35.49 3.81 -25.08
C ASN A 254 -34.20 4.47 -25.61
N TYR A 255 -33.17 3.69 -25.96
CA TYR A 255 -31.87 4.19 -26.41
C TYR A 255 -31.46 3.61 -27.75
N ARG A 256 -30.64 4.34 -28.51
CA ARG A 256 -30.11 3.91 -29.82
C ARG A 256 -28.93 2.97 -29.63
N VAL A 257 -29.21 1.73 -29.28
CA VAL A 257 -28.20 0.72 -28.99
C VAL A 257 -28.29 -0.50 -29.90
N HIS A 258 -27.19 -1.24 -30.03
CA HIS A 258 -27.15 -2.53 -30.64
C HIS A 258 -27.85 -3.58 -29.77
N ARG A 259 -28.54 -4.54 -30.38
CA ARG A 259 -29.27 -5.60 -29.67
C ARG A 259 -28.53 -6.94 -29.67
N ASP A 260 -27.55 -7.08 -30.53
CA ASP A 260 -26.77 -8.30 -30.64
C ASP A 260 -25.72 -8.42 -29.54
N PRO A 261 -25.41 -9.65 -29.10
CA PRO A 261 -24.46 -9.89 -28.00
C PRO A 261 -23.03 -9.38 -28.26
N ALA A 262 -22.62 -9.30 -29.56
CA ALA A 262 -21.27 -8.84 -29.91
C ALA A 262 -20.99 -7.38 -29.52
N HIS A 263 -22.06 -6.60 -29.30
CA HIS A 263 -22.01 -5.21 -28.86
C HIS A 263 -22.54 -5.00 -27.42
N GLN A 264 -22.52 -6.06 -26.63
CA GLN A 264 -22.96 -5.98 -25.23
C GLN A 264 -21.87 -6.48 -24.28
N ALA A 265 -21.66 -5.70 -23.23
CA ALA A 265 -20.75 -6.00 -22.13
C ALA A 265 -21.51 -5.99 -20.80
N ILE A 266 -21.05 -6.79 -19.85
CA ILE A 266 -21.50 -6.77 -18.46
C ILE A 266 -20.28 -6.77 -17.54
N ALA A 267 -20.32 -5.93 -16.51
CA ALA A 267 -19.33 -5.95 -15.43
C ALA A 267 -19.99 -5.55 -14.12
N GLY A 268 -19.32 -5.77 -13.01
CA GLY A 268 -19.86 -5.35 -11.72
C GLY A 268 -18.85 -5.54 -10.60
N VAL A 269 -19.17 -4.97 -9.46
CA VAL A 269 -18.38 -5.02 -8.22
C VAL A 269 -18.98 -6.02 -7.26
N SER A 270 -18.16 -6.73 -6.48
CA SER A 270 -18.59 -7.63 -5.42
C SER A 270 -19.65 -8.64 -5.93
N GLU A 271 -20.90 -8.64 -5.38
CA GLU A 271 -21.98 -9.50 -5.89
C GLU A 271 -22.34 -9.18 -7.36
N GLY A 272 -22.29 -7.93 -7.80
CA GLY A 272 -22.46 -7.56 -9.22
C GLY A 272 -21.40 -8.21 -10.10
N GLY A 273 -20.16 -8.32 -9.65
CA GLY A 273 -19.09 -9.07 -10.29
C GLY A 273 -19.37 -10.57 -10.35
N THR A 274 -19.95 -11.14 -9.28
CA THR A 274 -20.42 -12.53 -9.23
C THR A 274 -21.50 -12.78 -10.26
N GLN A 275 -22.46 -11.86 -10.40
CA GLN A 275 -23.54 -11.97 -11.37
C GLN A 275 -23.05 -11.86 -12.82
N ALA A 276 -22.07 -11.01 -13.08
CA ALA A 276 -21.41 -10.93 -14.38
C ALA A 276 -20.74 -12.26 -14.77
N LEU A 277 -20.03 -12.89 -13.83
CA LEU A 277 -19.43 -14.23 -14.03
C LEU A 277 -20.50 -15.31 -14.24
N ARG A 278 -21.56 -15.29 -13.43
CA ARG A 278 -22.71 -16.20 -13.60
C ARG A 278 -23.33 -16.08 -14.97
N ALA A 279 -23.52 -14.86 -15.49
CA ALA A 279 -24.01 -14.64 -16.86
C ALA A 279 -23.07 -15.26 -17.90
N ALA A 280 -21.75 -15.08 -17.75
CA ALA A 280 -20.75 -15.65 -18.65
C ALA A 280 -20.77 -17.19 -18.66
N PHE A 281 -20.94 -17.82 -17.50
CA PHE A 281 -20.81 -19.28 -17.37
C PHE A 281 -22.13 -20.02 -17.65
N THR A 282 -23.28 -19.44 -17.29
CA THR A 282 -24.60 -20.08 -17.50
C THR A 282 -25.21 -19.77 -18.86
N LYS A 283 -24.93 -18.59 -19.43
CA LYS A 283 -25.43 -18.11 -20.72
C LYS A 283 -24.38 -17.39 -21.56
N PRO A 284 -23.34 -18.11 -21.98
CA PRO A 284 -22.18 -17.53 -22.67
C PRO A 284 -22.46 -16.90 -24.03
N GLY A 285 -23.73 -16.74 -24.44
CA GLY A 285 -24.16 -16.07 -25.65
C GLY A 285 -24.87 -14.74 -25.43
N ASP A 286 -25.05 -14.30 -24.18
CA ASP A 286 -25.76 -13.06 -23.89
C ASP A 286 -24.87 -11.81 -23.99
N PHE A 287 -23.58 -11.94 -23.69
CA PHE A 287 -22.58 -10.86 -23.68
C PHE A 287 -21.30 -11.31 -24.36
N ALA A 288 -20.64 -10.42 -25.07
CA ALA A 288 -19.31 -10.70 -25.64
C ALA A 288 -18.16 -10.26 -24.75
N TYR A 289 -18.40 -9.38 -23.80
CA TYR A 289 -17.40 -8.83 -22.88
C TYR A 289 -17.90 -8.93 -21.45
N VAL A 290 -17.09 -9.50 -20.58
CA VAL A 290 -17.44 -9.72 -19.17
C VAL A 290 -16.28 -9.26 -18.29
N GLY A 291 -16.57 -8.42 -17.28
CA GLY A 291 -15.66 -7.96 -16.25
C GLY A 291 -16.17 -8.32 -14.85
N SER A 292 -15.30 -8.84 -13.99
CA SER A 292 -15.64 -9.11 -12.59
C SER A 292 -14.66 -8.37 -11.70
N PHE A 293 -15.16 -7.45 -10.87
CA PHE A 293 -14.40 -6.67 -9.91
C PHE A 293 -14.69 -7.19 -8.51
N SER A 294 -13.78 -7.97 -7.95
CA SER A 294 -13.96 -8.64 -6.65
C SER A 294 -15.18 -9.55 -6.57
N GLY A 295 -15.54 -10.25 -7.66
CA GLY A 295 -16.69 -11.15 -7.70
C GLY A 295 -16.35 -12.55 -7.15
N LEU A 296 -17.35 -13.18 -6.51
CA LEU A 296 -17.27 -14.52 -5.91
C LEU A 296 -17.97 -15.55 -6.81
N ALA A 297 -17.26 -16.17 -7.77
CA ALA A 297 -17.85 -17.22 -8.60
C ALA A 297 -17.77 -18.59 -7.91
N THR A 298 -18.91 -19.25 -7.84
CA THR A 298 -19.07 -20.61 -7.31
C THR A 298 -19.44 -21.64 -8.36
N GLU A 299 -19.66 -21.21 -9.62
CA GLU A 299 -20.08 -22.06 -10.71
C GLU A 299 -18.95 -23.00 -11.17
N LYS A 300 -19.31 -24.26 -11.39
CA LYS A 300 -18.39 -25.23 -11.95
C LYS A 300 -18.29 -25.04 -13.47
N VAL A 301 -17.09 -24.75 -13.93
CA VAL A 301 -16.80 -24.64 -15.38
C VAL A 301 -16.24 -25.97 -15.88
N SER A 302 -16.96 -26.61 -16.81
CA SER A 302 -16.52 -27.86 -17.45
C SER A 302 -15.78 -27.57 -18.77
N ARG A 303 -15.05 -28.55 -19.30
CA ARG A 303 -14.44 -28.46 -20.64
C ARG A 303 -15.47 -28.26 -21.76
N GLU A 304 -16.67 -28.73 -21.55
CA GLU A 304 -17.78 -28.56 -22.54
C GLU A 304 -18.29 -27.12 -22.52
N SER A 305 -18.57 -26.56 -21.33
CA SER A 305 -18.97 -25.16 -21.19
C SER A 305 -17.87 -24.20 -21.63
N ALA A 306 -16.59 -24.55 -21.47
CA ALA A 306 -15.45 -23.76 -21.92
C ALA A 306 -15.45 -23.50 -23.42
N LYS A 307 -15.87 -24.49 -24.23
CA LYS A 307 -15.99 -24.32 -25.70
C LYS A 307 -17.06 -23.28 -26.08
N ALA A 308 -18.19 -23.27 -25.39
CA ALA A 308 -19.24 -22.28 -25.60
C ALA A 308 -18.81 -20.89 -25.13
N ILE A 309 -18.16 -20.81 -23.95
CA ILE A 309 -17.59 -19.57 -23.41
C ILE A 309 -16.59 -18.98 -24.39
N ASN A 310 -15.57 -19.75 -24.81
CA ASN A 310 -14.52 -19.27 -25.71
C ASN A 310 -15.03 -18.89 -27.12
N ARG A 311 -16.15 -19.43 -27.55
CA ARG A 311 -16.76 -19.08 -28.84
C ARG A 311 -17.49 -17.75 -28.81
N ASN A 312 -18.14 -17.44 -27.67
CA ASN A 312 -19.05 -16.30 -27.56
C ASN A 312 -18.39 -15.09 -26.87
N LEU A 313 -17.50 -15.31 -25.90
CA LEU A 313 -16.82 -14.22 -25.26
C LEU A 313 -15.59 -13.77 -26.05
N LYS A 314 -15.50 -12.46 -26.27
CA LYS A 314 -14.31 -11.78 -26.80
C LYS A 314 -13.36 -11.39 -25.65
N LEU A 315 -13.93 -11.09 -24.47
CA LEU A 315 -13.18 -10.75 -23.27
C LEU A 315 -13.88 -11.33 -22.04
N LEU A 316 -13.14 -12.05 -21.23
CA LEU A 316 -13.47 -12.36 -19.83
C LEU A 316 -12.32 -11.84 -18.97
N ARG A 317 -12.55 -10.79 -18.20
CA ARG A 317 -11.51 -10.16 -17.41
C ARG A 317 -11.86 -10.18 -15.93
N LEU A 318 -10.90 -10.63 -15.15
CA LEU A 318 -11.04 -10.78 -13.70
C LEU A 318 -10.18 -9.74 -13.00
N TYR A 319 -10.71 -9.19 -11.91
CA TYR A 319 -10.01 -8.27 -11.01
C TYR A 319 -10.28 -8.69 -9.58
N THR A 320 -9.27 -8.58 -8.74
CA THR A 320 -9.39 -8.73 -7.28
C THR A 320 -8.38 -7.83 -6.60
N GLY A 321 -8.71 -7.39 -5.41
CA GLY A 321 -7.79 -6.69 -4.54
C GLY A 321 -6.75 -7.60 -3.91
N ASN A 322 -6.02 -7.07 -2.93
CA ASN A 322 -5.04 -7.82 -2.14
C ASN A 322 -5.73 -8.83 -1.19
N VAL A 323 -4.97 -9.43 -0.28
CA VAL A 323 -5.47 -10.46 0.67
C VAL A 323 -6.60 -10.00 1.58
N THR A 324 -6.89 -8.69 1.67
CA THR A 324 -8.01 -8.14 2.42
C THR A 324 -9.31 -8.15 1.61
N ASP A 325 -9.23 -8.38 0.29
CA ASP A 325 -10.40 -8.55 -0.57
C ASP A 325 -11.05 -9.91 -0.30
N PRO A 326 -12.34 -9.99 0.08
CA PRO A 326 -13.04 -11.25 0.26
C PRO A 326 -13.00 -12.16 -0.97
N ALA A 327 -12.91 -11.58 -2.17
CA ALA A 327 -12.85 -12.32 -3.43
C ALA A 327 -11.46 -12.86 -3.77
N TYR A 328 -10.42 -12.51 -3.02
CA TYR A 328 -9.04 -12.90 -3.31
C TYR A 328 -8.88 -14.41 -3.52
N ASN A 329 -9.29 -15.21 -2.52
CA ASN A 329 -9.18 -16.67 -2.60
C ASN A 329 -10.12 -17.27 -3.65
N ALA A 330 -11.34 -16.72 -3.79
CA ALA A 330 -12.29 -17.20 -4.78
C ALA A 330 -11.81 -16.96 -6.20
N THR A 331 -11.25 -15.78 -6.50
CA THR A 331 -10.65 -15.44 -7.79
C THR A 331 -9.48 -16.36 -8.09
N TYR A 332 -8.62 -16.65 -7.11
CA TYR A 332 -7.54 -17.62 -7.27
C TYR A 332 -8.04 -19.02 -7.66
N HIS A 333 -9.03 -19.55 -6.96
CA HIS A 333 -9.61 -20.85 -7.31
C HIS A 333 -10.30 -20.83 -8.66
N LEU A 334 -10.95 -19.72 -9.01
CA LEU A 334 -11.60 -19.52 -10.30
C LEU A 334 -10.56 -19.55 -11.44
N THR A 335 -9.46 -18.81 -11.33
CA THR A 335 -8.42 -18.80 -12.38
C THR A 335 -7.87 -20.20 -12.65
N LYS A 336 -7.64 -21.00 -11.58
CA LYS A 336 -7.27 -22.42 -11.75
C LYS A 336 -8.34 -23.26 -12.44
N ALA A 337 -9.61 -23.08 -12.07
CA ALA A 337 -10.71 -23.82 -12.68
C ALA A 337 -10.85 -23.47 -14.15
N LEU A 338 -10.74 -22.18 -14.51
CA LEU A 338 -10.80 -21.70 -15.90
C LEU A 338 -9.63 -22.26 -16.73
N ASN A 339 -8.42 -22.24 -16.20
CA ASN A 339 -7.24 -22.83 -16.86
C ASN A 339 -7.42 -24.34 -17.10
N ARG A 340 -7.84 -25.11 -16.10
CA ARG A 340 -8.10 -26.56 -16.24
C ARG A 340 -9.19 -26.86 -17.27
N ALA A 341 -10.21 -26.02 -17.34
CA ALA A 341 -11.29 -26.16 -18.32
C ALA A 341 -10.90 -25.68 -19.72
N GLY A 342 -9.81 -24.93 -19.87
CA GLY A 342 -9.35 -24.34 -21.11
C GLY A 342 -10.15 -23.11 -21.52
N VAL A 343 -10.67 -22.34 -20.56
CA VAL A 343 -11.34 -21.04 -20.82
C VAL A 343 -10.29 -19.95 -21.00
N ARG A 344 -10.47 -19.13 -22.03
CA ARG A 344 -9.66 -17.93 -22.25
C ARG A 344 -10.16 -16.81 -21.36
N PHE A 345 -9.28 -16.23 -20.54
CA PHE A 345 -9.58 -15.08 -19.69
C PHE A 345 -8.33 -14.22 -19.51
N GLU A 346 -8.52 -13.02 -19.02
CA GLU A 346 -7.45 -12.08 -18.66
C GLU A 346 -7.48 -11.83 -17.14
N PHE A 347 -6.31 -11.91 -16.53
CA PHE A 347 -6.10 -11.60 -15.12
C PHE A 347 -4.64 -11.17 -14.94
N ASP A 348 -4.42 -9.91 -14.61
CA ASP A 348 -3.08 -9.32 -14.50
C ASP A 348 -2.52 -9.40 -13.06
N GLY A 349 -3.13 -10.23 -12.22
CA GLY A 349 -2.77 -10.32 -10.81
C GLY A 349 -3.69 -9.51 -9.91
N VAL A 350 -3.30 -9.40 -8.65
CA VAL A 350 -4.07 -8.70 -7.61
C VAL A 350 -3.74 -7.20 -7.61
N ASN A 351 -4.72 -6.36 -7.30
CA ASN A 351 -4.46 -4.96 -7.01
C ASN A 351 -3.79 -4.85 -5.63
N PRO A 352 -2.50 -4.49 -5.54
CA PRO A 352 -1.77 -4.51 -4.29
C PRO A 352 -2.21 -3.41 -3.31
N ASP A 353 -2.70 -2.28 -3.84
CA ASP A 353 -3.12 -1.11 -3.06
C ASP A 353 -4.60 -1.16 -2.64
N GLY A 354 -5.37 -2.17 -3.11
CA GLY A 354 -6.81 -2.24 -2.91
C GLY A 354 -7.31 -3.52 -2.24
N GLY A 355 -8.28 -3.37 -1.33
CA GLY A 355 -9.25 -4.40 -0.97
C GLY A 355 -10.47 -4.34 -1.90
N ALA A 356 -11.61 -4.92 -1.49
CA ALA A 356 -12.89 -4.70 -2.15
C ALA A 356 -13.42 -3.30 -1.77
N ASN A 357 -13.01 -2.29 -2.51
CA ASN A 357 -13.39 -0.89 -2.26
C ASN A 357 -13.42 -0.04 -3.54
N TRP A 358 -14.04 1.12 -3.44
CA TRP A 358 -14.25 2.00 -4.60
C TRP A 358 -12.96 2.48 -5.24
N ALA A 359 -11.87 2.70 -4.49
CA ALA A 359 -10.58 3.10 -5.08
C ALA A 359 -10.03 2.03 -6.02
N ALA A 360 -10.04 0.76 -5.61
CA ALA A 360 -9.63 -0.36 -6.46
C ALA A 360 -10.59 -0.55 -7.66
N TRP A 361 -11.90 -0.39 -7.45
CA TRP A 361 -12.89 -0.56 -8.52
C TRP A 361 -12.87 0.58 -9.54
N GLN A 362 -12.50 1.80 -9.14
CA GLN A 362 -12.22 2.91 -10.06
C GLN A 362 -11.07 2.55 -11.01
N GLU A 363 -9.96 2.04 -10.49
CA GLU A 363 -8.82 1.59 -11.29
C GLU A 363 -9.21 0.44 -12.23
N ASN A 364 -9.98 -0.53 -11.74
CA ASN A 364 -10.49 -1.62 -12.56
C ASN A 364 -11.37 -1.11 -13.72
N LEU A 365 -12.22 -0.12 -13.46
CA LEU A 365 -13.07 0.48 -14.49
C LEU A 365 -12.24 1.23 -15.54
N VAL A 366 -11.22 1.97 -15.11
CA VAL A 366 -10.27 2.69 -16.00
C VAL A 366 -9.53 1.71 -16.91
N ASP A 367 -9.17 0.51 -16.42
CA ASP A 367 -8.51 -0.52 -17.23
C ASP A 367 -9.50 -1.29 -18.13
N PHE A 368 -10.69 -1.61 -17.65
CA PHE A 368 -11.66 -2.44 -18.35
C PHE A 368 -12.30 -1.74 -19.55
N VAL A 369 -12.77 -0.50 -19.37
CA VAL A 369 -13.55 0.23 -20.38
C VAL A 369 -12.83 0.43 -21.71
N PRO A 370 -11.52 0.78 -21.76
CA PRO A 370 -10.76 0.90 -22.99
C PRO A 370 -10.66 -0.38 -23.82
N ARG A 371 -10.89 -1.54 -23.23
CA ARG A 371 -10.82 -2.86 -23.89
C ARG A 371 -12.11 -3.26 -24.59
N LEU A 372 -13.20 -2.54 -24.31
CA LEU A 372 -14.52 -2.89 -24.82
C LEU A 372 -14.73 -2.41 -26.27
N PHE A 373 -15.35 -3.25 -27.10
CA PHE A 373 -15.89 -2.96 -28.43
C PHE A 373 -14.90 -2.42 -29.46
N ARG A 374 -13.63 -2.34 -29.17
CA ARG A 374 -12.62 -1.96 -30.16
C ARG A 374 -12.51 -3.07 -31.19
N HIS A 375 -12.61 -2.72 -32.46
CA HIS A 375 -12.20 -3.61 -33.53
C HIS A 375 -10.71 -3.88 -33.33
N VAL A 376 -10.35 -5.14 -33.10
CA VAL A 376 -8.97 -5.60 -33.19
C VAL A 376 -8.60 -5.53 -34.69
N SER A 377 -8.38 -4.33 -35.20
CA SER A 377 -7.59 -4.14 -36.40
C SER A 377 -6.12 -4.32 -35.96
N ASP A 378 -5.35 -5.02 -36.76
CA ASP A 378 -3.97 -5.48 -36.62
C ASP A 378 -2.90 -4.41 -36.22
N HIS A 379 -3.24 -3.51 -35.33
CA HIS A 379 -2.33 -2.56 -34.73
C HIS A 379 -2.17 -2.94 -33.27
N GLY A 380 -0.96 -3.38 -32.95
CA GLY A 380 -0.55 -3.72 -31.60
C GLY A 380 -0.92 -2.67 -30.56
N PRO A 381 -0.85 -2.99 -29.27
CA PRO A 381 -1.37 -2.17 -28.19
C PRO A 381 -0.82 -0.76 -28.27
N SER A 382 -1.73 0.22 -28.26
CA SER A 382 -1.36 1.63 -28.24
C SER A 382 -0.49 1.88 -27.03
N ALA A 383 0.67 2.54 -27.26
CA ALA A 383 1.63 2.93 -26.26
C ALA A 383 0.94 3.58 -25.05
N GLY A 384 0.98 2.92 -23.90
CA GLY A 384 0.45 3.44 -22.63
C GLY A 384 0.15 2.39 -21.58
N HIS A 385 -0.31 1.23 -21.97
CA HIS A 385 -0.43 0.04 -21.10
C HIS A 385 -0.07 -1.17 -21.95
N GLN A 386 1.14 -1.65 -21.81
CA GLN A 386 1.45 -2.99 -22.27
C GLN A 386 0.61 -3.96 -21.45
N PRO A 387 -0.15 -4.89 -22.08
CA PRO A 387 -0.63 -6.04 -21.34
C PRO A 387 0.59 -6.73 -20.75
N LEU A 388 0.53 -7.09 -19.47
CA LEU A 388 1.53 -7.91 -18.77
C LEU A 388 1.50 -9.35 -19.34
N ARG A 389 1.69 -9.49 -20.64
CA ARG A 389 1.97 -10.72 -21.36
C ARG A 389 3.37 -10.61 -21.92
N GLY A 390 4.38 -10.75 -21.04
CA GLY A 390 5.50 -11.53 -21.47
C GLY A 390 4.96 -12.97 -21.62
N GLU A 391 4.98 -13.54 -22.82
CA GLU A 391 5.08 -15.00 -22.91
C GLU A 391 6.32 -15.33 -22.10
N PHE A 392 6.08 -15.93 -20.91
CA PHE A 392 7.16 -16.40 -20.06
C PHE A 392 7.89 -17.48 -20.84
N ALA A 393 9.01 -17.12 -21.46
CA ALA A 393 9.97 -18.13 -21.86
C ALA A 393 10.36 -18.84 -20.55
N PRO A 394 10.06 -20.14 -20.37
CA PRO A 394 10.53 -20.85 -19.20
C PRO A 394 12.05 -20.71 -19.19
N PRO A 395 12.68 -20.47 -18.01
CA PRO A 395 14.13 -20.46 -17.93
C PRO A 395 14.68 -21.74 -18.55
N PRO A 396 15.84 -21.69 -19.23
CA PRO A 396 16.44 -22.88 -19.81
C PRO A 396 16.56 -23.97 -18.76
N ALA A 397 16.07 -25.16 -19.06
CA ALA A 397 16.07 -26.27 -18.14
C ALA A 397 17.50 -26.53 -17.65
N GLY A 398 17.74 -26.42 -16.34
CA GLY A 398 18.96 -26.84 -15.68
C GLY A 398 19.87 -25.79 -15.06
N THR A 399 19.52 -24.49 -15.07
CA THR A 399 20.41 -23.41 -14.59
C THR A 399 19.69 -22.32 -13.80
N THR A 400 19.01 -22.62 -12.70
CA THR A 400 18.27 -21.54 -12.06
C THR A 400 18.57 -21.35 -10.59
N PRO A 401 19.19 -20.19 -10.20
CA PRO A 401 18.92 -19.65 -8.89
C PRO A 401 17.47 -19.13 -8.88
N THR A 402 16.65 -19.57 -7.93
CA THR A 402 15.33 -18.99 -7.67
C THR A 402 15.46 -17.87 -6.65
N PRO A 403 14.64 -16.81 -6.77
CA PRO A 403 13.72 -16.57 -7.86
C PRO A 403 14.44 -16.13 -9.14
N PHE A 404 13.85 -16.43 -10.28
CA PHE A 404 14.33 -15.92 -11.57
C PHE A 404 13.84 -14.48 -11.76
N VAL A 405 14.77 -13.58 -12.06
CA VAL A 405 14.51 -12.14 -12.24
C VAL A 405 14.82 -11.75 -13.68
N THR A 406 13.87 -11.08 -14.34
CA THR A 406 14.04 -10.55 -15.70
C THR A 406 14.49 -9.09 -15.68
N GLU A 407 15.08 -8.61 -16.79
CA GLU A 407 15.56 -7.21 -16.92
C GLU A 407 14.42 -6.19 -16.84
N ASP A 408 13.21 -6.58 -17.24
CA ASP A 408 11.99 -5.76 -17.19
C ASP A 408 11.24 -5.84 -15.84
N GLY A 409 11.86 -6.47 -14.83
CA GLY A 409 11.38 -6.43 -13.44
C GLY A 409 10.39 -7.52 -13.07
N PHE A 410 10.22 -8.58 -13.88
CA PHE A 410 9.42 -9.72 -13.48
C PHE A 410 10.23 -10.71 -12.66
N VAL A 411 9.57 -11.31 -11.67
CA VAL A 411 10.17 -12.27 -10.75
C VAL A 411 9.37 -13.56 -10.74
N THR A 412 10.00 -14.67 -11.12
CA THR A 412 9.38 -16.00 -11.09
C THR A 412 9.91 -16.78 -9.89
N PHE A 413 9.02 -17.14 -9.00
CA PHE A 413 9.26 -18.06 -7.90
C PHE A 413 8.93 -19.48 -8.34
N GLU A 414 9.79 -20.44 -8.00
CA GLU A 414 9.61 -21.85 -8.30
C GLU A 414 10.00 -22.70 -7.10
N THR A 415 9.20 -23.71 -6.76
CA THR A 415 9.57 -24.68 -5.72
C THR A 415 10.40 -25.81 -6.30
N THR A 416 11.05 -26.56 -5.42
CA THR A 416 11.61 -27.88 -5.77
C THR A 416 10.49 -28.91 -5.97
N THR A 417 10.84 -30.09 -6.51
CA THR A 417 9.90 -31.20 -6.69
C THR A 417 9.44 -31.85 -5.38
N GLU A 418 10.06 -31.50 -4.25
CA GLU A 418 9.68 -31.94 -2.91
C GLU A 418 8.20 -31.67 -2.59
N TYR A 419 7.66 -30.56 -3.12
CA TYR A 419 6.28 -30.13 -2.84
C TYR A 419 5.28 -30.50 -3.95
N LYS A 420 5.62 -31.44 -4.83
CA LYS A 420 4.77 -31.87 -5.97
C LYS A 420 3.38 -32.34 -5.55
N ASP A 421 3.25 -32.96 -4.38
CA ASP A 421 2.00 -33.51 -3.86
C ASP A 421 1.25 -32.55 -2.92
N ALA A 422 1.78 -31.33 -2.70
CA ALA A 422 1.12 -30.31 -1.91
C ALA A 422 -0.23 -29.90 -2.49
N GLN A 423 -1.19 -29.56 -1.63
CA GLN A 423 -2.51 -29.09 -2.07
C GLN A 423 -2.50 -27.61 -2.39
N HIS A 424 -1.71 -26.82 -1.63
CA HIS A 424 -1.64 -25.36 -1.75
C HIS A 424 -0.22 -24.87 -1.51
N VAL A 425 0.32 -24.09 -2.44
CA VAL A 425 1.59 -23.40 -2.26
C VAL A 425 1.39 -21.92 -2.54
N THR A 426 1.92 -21.08 -1.67
CA THR A 426 1.87 -19.63 -1.76
C THR A 426 3.27 -19.07 -1.51
N VAL A 427 3.71 -18.09 -2.27
CA VAL A 427 4.85 -17.26 -1.90
C VAL A 427 4.37 -16.10 -1.02
N TRP A 428 5.03 -15.86 0.09
CA TRP A 428 4.80 -14.71 0.97
C TRP A 428 6.05 -13.84 0.94
N ALA A 429 5.90 -12.61 0.43
CA ALA A 429 7.02 -11.72 0.13
C ALA A 429 6.67 -10.25 0.40
N ASN A 430 7.68 -9.39 0.60
CA ASN A 430 7.53 -7.93 0.75
C ASN A 430 7.51 -7.22 -0.62
N ILE A 431 6.75 -7.74 -1.57
CA ILE A 431 6.72 -7.29 -2.99
C ILE A 431 5.55 -6.38 -3.34
N ALA A 432 4.68 -6.06 -2.39
CA ALA A 432 3.65 -5.06 -2.61
C ALA A 432 4.24 -3.64 -2.55
N PRO A 433 3.58 -2.63 -3.15
CA PRO A 433 4.03 -1.24 -3.13
C PRO A 433 4.38 -0.76 -1.72
N GLY A 434 5.48 -0.02 -1.63
CA GLY A 434 5.99 0.46 -0.35
C GLY A 434 6.65 -0.61 0.52
N GLY A 435 6.95 -1.81 -0.01
CA GLY A 435 7.57 -2.91 0.74
C GLY A 435 6.57 -3.66 1.64
N SER A 436 5.28 -3.51 1.39
CA SER A 436 4.24 -4.23 2.11
C SER A 436 4.21 -5.72 1.73
N TRP A 437 3.59 -6.51 2.59
CA TRP A 437 3.55 -7.97 2.45
C TRP A 437 2.46 -8.44 1.52
N LEU A 438 2.81 -9.35 0.61
CA LEU A 438 1.87 -10.00 -0.30
C LEU A 438 1.98 -11.52 -0.23
N ARG A 439 0.83 -12.21 -0.30
CA ARG A 439 0.75 -13.65 -0.50
C ARG A 439 0.32 -13.93 -1.93
N VAL A 440 1.22 -14.50 -2.72
CA VAL A 440 0.97 -14.85 -4.11
C VAL A 440 0.75 -16.35 -4.22
N PRO A 441 -0.46 -16.80 -4.59
CA PRO A 441 -0.70 -18.21 -4.83
C PRO A 441 0.13 -18.71 -6.02
N MET A 442 0.67 -19.91 -5.89
CA MET A 442 1.46 -20.55 -6.93
C MET A 442 0.61 -21.58 -7.70
N SER A 443 0.87 -21.73 -8.98
CA SER A 443 0.25 -22.76 -9.83
C SER A 443 1.20 -23.93 -10.01
N GLN A 444 0.64 -25.16 -9.99
CA GLN A 444 1.43 -26.34 -10.25
C GLN A 444 1.70 -26.47 -11.74
N ASP A 445 2.98 -26.63 -12.09
CA ASP A 445 3.48 -26.88 -13.44
C ASP A 445 4.38 -28.12 -13.40
N GLY A 446 3.85 -29.25 -13.87
CA GLY A 446 4.48 -30.55 -13.69
C GLY A 446 4.64 -30.90 -12.20
N ASP A 447 5.88 -31.21 -11.79
CA ASP A 447 6.24 -31.58 -10.42
C ASP A 447 6.62 -30.37 -9.55
N ARG A 448 6.45 -29.13 -10.04
CA ARG A 448 6.84 -27.90 -9.35
C ARG A 448 5.68 -26.91 -9.26
N TRP A 449 5.78 -26.00 -8.31
CA TRP A 449 4.87 -24.88 -8.17
C TRP A 449 5.58 -23.61 -8.63
N ARG A 450 4.87 -22.76 -9.39
CA ARG A 450 5.38 -21.51 -9.94
C ARG A 450 4.43 -20.36 -9.71
N ALA A 451 4.99 -19.18 -9.50
CA ALA A 451 4.29 -17.91 -9.57
C ALA A 451 5.22 -16.85 -10.15
N THR A 452 4.69 -16.01 -11.04
CA THR A 452 5.43 -14.85 -11.54
C THR A 452 4.70 -13.59 -11.12
N VAL A 453 5.45 -12.61 -10.67
CA VAL A 453 4.96 -11.30 -10.23
C VAL A 453 5.79 -10.20 -10.90
N GLY A 454 5.22 -9.03 -11.03
CA GLY A 454 5.94 -7.87 -11.57
C GLY A 454 5.09 -7.06 -12.55
N PRO A 455 5.69 -6.02 -13.18
CA PRO A 455 7.05 -5.60 -12.89
C PRO A 455 7.18 -5.01 -11.47
N LEU A 456 8.23 -5.42 -10.75
CA LEU A 456 8.59 -4.86 -9.45
C LEU A 456 9.57 -3.70 -9.61
N ASP A 457 9.59 -2.79 -8.67
CA ASP A 457 10.60 -1.75 -8.60
C ASP A 457 11.98 -2.36 -8.29
N PRO A 458 13.09 -1.85 -8.86
CA PRO A 458 14.42 -2.24 -8.45
C PRO A 458 14.65 -1.99 -6.96
N TRP A 459 14.80 -3.07 -6.19
CA TRP A 459 15.06 -3.05 -4.75
C TRP A 459 15.49 -4.42 -4.23
N PHE A 460 15.69 -4.54 -2.91
CA PHE A 460 16.01 -5.77 -2.22
C PHE A 460 14.77 -6.33 -1.54
N TYR A 461 14.44 -7.58 -1.87
CA TYR A 461 13.22 -8.26 -1.44
C TYR A 461 13.53 -9.52 -0.65
N TYR A 462 12.56 -9.95 0.17
CA TYR A 462 12.64 -11.20 0.91
C TYR A 462 11.30 -11.93 0.88
N TYR A 463 11.37 -13.26 0.87
CA TYR A 463 10.23 -14.13 0.69
C TYR A 463 10.43 -15.49 1.37
N ARG A 464 9.33 -16.22 1.52
CA ARG A 464 9.29 -17.65 1.86
C ARG A 464 8.10 -18.30 1.20
N PHE A 465 8.12 -19.63 1.10
CA PHE A 465 6.94 -20.37 0.67
C PHE A 465 6.07 -20.73 1.87
N ILE A 466 4.77 -20.85 1.63
CA ILE A 466 3.79 -21.42 2.54
C ILE A 466 3.21 -22.63 1.82
N VAL A 467 3.57 -23.82 2.26
CA VAL A 467 3.14 -25.11 1.71
C VAL A 467 2.14 -25.74 2.67
N ASP A 468 0.89 -25.93 2.23
CA ASP A 468 -0.18 -26.50 3.05
C ASP A 468 -0.27 -25.88 4.45
N ARG A 469 -0.14 -24.54 4.52
CA ARG A 469 -0.13 -23.68 5.74
C ARG A 469 1.18 -23.70 6.54
N VAL A 470 2.19 -24.45 6.13
CA VAL A 470 3.51 -24.48 6.80
C VAL A 470 4.48 -23.56 6.08
N ALA A 471 5.16 -22.70 6.84
CA ALA A 471 6.22 -21.85 6.30
C ALA A 471 7.48 -22.70 6.02
N VAL A 472 8.02 -22.59 4.82
CA VAL A 472 9.23 -23.29 4.39
C VAL A 472 10.16 -22.35 3.66
N LYS A 473 11.47 -22.59 3.80
CA LYS A 473 12.50 -21.87 3.05
C LYS A 473 12.52 -22.34 1.60
N ASP A 474 12.87 -21.45 0.69
CA ASP A 474 13.32 -21.87 -0.64
C ASP A 474 14.73 -22.45 -0.54
N VAL A 475 14.81 -23.77 -0.56
CA VAL A 475 16.10 -24.49 -0.43
C VAL A 475 17.00 -24.34 -1.67
N SER A 476 16.45 -23.92 -2.81
CA SER A 476 17.21 -23.63 -4.03
C SER A 476 17.88 -22.25 -3.99
N ASN A 477 17.40 -21.35 -3.10
CA ASN A 477 17.97 -20.03 -2.89
C ASN A 477 19.11 -20.11 -1.86
N PRO A 478 20.37 -19.77 -2.24
CA PRO A 478 21.52 -19.89 -1.35
C PRO A 478 21.59 -18.82 -0.25
N THR A 479 20.70 -17.79 -0.30
CA THR A 479 20.74 -16.73 0.67
C THR A 479 20.39 -17.21 2.08
N LYS A 480 20.94 -16.52 3.07
CA LYS A 480 20.78 -16.87 4.47
C LYS A 480 20.28 -15.66 5.24
N VAL A 481 19.26 -15.87 6.07
CA VAL A 481 18.81 -14.93 7.10
C VAL A 481 18.91 -15.65 8.43
N THR A 482 19.95 -15.33 9.21
CA THR A 482 20.30 -16.10 10.42
C THR A 482 19.24 -16.00 11.51
N SER A 483 18.63 -14.84 11.70
CA SER A 483 17.55 -14.62 12.68
C SER A 483 16.25 -15.28 12.29
N GLU A 484 16.01 -15.42 10.99
CA GLU A 484 14.77 -15.90 10.38
C GLU A 484 15.07 -16.95 9.30
N PRO A 485 15.46 -18.18 9.67
CA PRO A 485 15.99 -19.18 8.71
C PRO A 485 15.03 -19.61 7.60
N MET A 486 13.73 -19.32 7.75
CA MET A 486 12.70 -19.61 6.74
C MET A 486 12.66 -18.57 5.60
N TRP A 487 13.38 -17.47 5.71
CA TRP A 487 13.40 -16.43 4.68
C TRP A 487 14.52 -16.66 3.67
N SER A 488 14.21 -16.35 2.43
CA SER A 488 15.14 -16.21 1.32
C SER A 488 15.08 -14.79 0.80
N THR A 489 16.15 -14.29 0.18
CA THR A 489 16.23 -12.93 -0.32
C THR A 489 16.60 -12.91 -1.80
N PHE A 490 16.23 -11.84 -2.49
CA PHE A 490 16.70 -11.55 -3.84
C PHE A 490 16.83 -10.04 -4.05
N LEU A 491 17.66 -9.66 -4.98
CA LEU A 491 17.87 -8.29 -5.43
C LEU A 491 17.34 -8.15 -6.86
N LEU A 492 16.43 -7.20 -7.06
CA LEU A 492 16.08 -6.74 -8.40
C LEU A 492 16.98 -5.55 -8.73
N PRO A 493 17.89 -5.71 -9.70
CA PRO A 493 18.86 -4.66 -10.03
C PRO A 493 18.20 -3.48 -10.74
N GLY A 494 18.83 -2.30 -10.65
CA GLY A 494 18.40 -1.07 -11.29
C GLY A 494 18.92 0.15 -10.53
N GLU A 495 18.73 1.34 -11.10
CA GLU A 495 19.30 2.59 -10.53
C GLU A 495 18.88 2.81 -9.07
N ARG A 496 17.61 2.58 -8.73
CA ARG A 496 17.11 2.74 -7.35
C ARG A 496 17.76 1.79 -6.35
N ALA A 497 18.15 0.58 -6.80
CA ALA A 497 18.76 -0.44 -5.96
C ALA A 497 20.30 -0.41 -6.02
N ARG A 498 20.92 0.54 -6.71
CA ARG A 498 22.37 0.58 -6.91
C ARG A 498 23.15 0.43 -5.62
N LEU A 499 22.78 1.17 -4.58
CA LEU A 499 23.47 1.12 -3.29
C LEU A 499 23.28 -0.20 -2.52
N LEU A 500 22.37 -1.07 -2.97
CA LEU A 500 22.10 -2.36 -2.34
C LEU A 500 22.81 -3.52 -3.09
N THR A 501 23.46 -3.24 -4.22
CA THR A 501 24.23 -4.22 -5.00
C THR A 501 25.60 -4.47 -4.40
N ASP A 502 26.22 -5.59 -4.71
CA ASP A 502 27.60 -5.83 -4.32
C ASP A 502 28.55 -4.97 -5.16
N VAL A 503 29.52 -4.37 -4.54
CA VAL A 503 30.61 -3.70 -5.27
C VAL A 503 31.61 -4.73 -5.85
N PRO A 504 32.38 -4.40 -6.87
CA PRO A 504 33.39 -5.32 -7.43
C PRO A 504 34.30 -5.88 -6.35
N THR A 505 34.62 -7.17 -6.46
CA THR A 505 35.49 -7.89 -5.52
C THR A 505 36.79 -7.13 -5.25
N GLY A 506 37.14 -6.98 -3.98
CA GLY A 506 38.34 -6.28 -3.52
C GLY A 506 38.23 -4.76 -3.47
N ARG A 507 37.09 -4.17 -3.84
CA ARG A 507 36.86 -2.72 -3.74
C ARG A 507 36.04 -2.30 -2.52
N GLY A 508 35.30 -3.21 -1.92
CA GLY A 508 34.50 -2.97 -0.72
C GLY A 508 35.28 -3.10 0.56
N GLY A 509 34.68 -2.68 1.66
CA GLY A 509 35.13 -2.92 3.01
C GLY A 509 34.97 -4.38 3.43
N GLU A 510 35.49 -4.73 4.60
CA GLU A 510 35.41 -6.07 5.14
C GLU A 510 34.41 -6.14 6.30
N VAL A 511 33.67 -7.24 6.39
CA VAL A 511 32.83 -7.57 7.55
C VAL A 511 33.45 -8.74 8.28
N THR A 512 33.82 -8.52 9.55
CA THR A 512 34.45 -9.52 10.41
C THR A 512 33.65 -9.75 11.67
N SER A 513 33.78 -10.94 12.29
CA SER A 513 33.16 -11.25 13.57
C SER A 513 34.03 -10.80 14.73
N MET A 514 33.41 -10.12 15.68
CA MET A 514 34.03 -9.70 16.94
C MET A 514 33.34 -10.43 18.09
N THR A 515 33.99 -11.45 18.65
CA THR A 515 33.54 -12.11 19.88
C THR A 515 33.92 -11.27 21.10
N TYR A 516 32.99 -11.13 22.05
CA TYR A 516 33.21 -10.42 23.33
C TYR A 516 32.53 -11.13 24.49
N ARG A 517 33.06 -10.96 25.69
CA ARG A 517 32.43 -11.48 26.92
C ARG A 517 31.39 -10.49 27.39
N SER A 518 30.11 -10.90 27.40
CA SER A 518 29.02 -10.11 27.98
C SER A 518 28.92 -10.37 29.47
N THR A 519 29.06 -9.33 30.28
CA THR A 519 28.79 -9.35 31.72
C THR A 519 27.29 -9.31 32.02
N VAL A 520 26.49 -8.77 31.10
CA VAL A 520 25.02 -8.69 31.20
C VAL A 520 24.37 -10.05 30.95
N ALA A 521 24.77 -10.74 29.89
CA ALA A 521 24.26 -12.05 29.52
C ALA A 521 25.06 -13.21 30.17
N ASN A 522 26.17 -12.91 30.80
CA ASN A 522 27.12 -13.87 31.39
C ASN A 522 27.61 -14.97 30.42
N GLN A 523 27.83 -14.62 29.18
CA GLN A 523 28.29 -15.55 28.12
C GLN A 523 29.11 -14.84 27.05
N GLU A 524 29.79 -15.59 26.21
CA GLU A 524 30.39 -15.05 25.01
C GLU A 524 29.29 -14.70 23.98
N ARG A 525 29.44 -13.55 23.35
CA ARG A 525 28.54 -13.03 22.33
C ARG A 525 29.34 -12.49 21.15
N THR A 526 28.66 -12.30 20.01
CA THR A 526 29.28 -11.87 18.77
C THR A 526 28.63 -10.56 18.30
N ALA A 527 29.44 -9.67 17.76
CA ALA A 527 29.07 -8.52 16.92
C ALA A 527 29.72 -8.69 15.55
N LEU A 528 29.13 -8.11 14.52
CA LEU A 528 29.80 -7.91 13.22
C LEU A 528 30.41 -6.51 13.18
N VAL A 529 31.57 -6.41 12.55
CA VAL A 529 32.27 -5.14 12.36
C VAL A 529 32.61 -4.95 10.89
N TRP A 530 32.08 -3.87 10.31
CA TRP A 530 32.49 -3.41 8.99
C TRP A 530 33.64 -2.41 9.13
N THR A 531 34.70 -2.64 8.38
CA THR A 531 35.83 -1.72 8.25
C THR A 531 35.86 -1.15 6.81
N PRO A 532 36.15 0.14 6.62
CA PRO A 532 36.12 0.75 5.30
C PRO A 532 37.20 0.18 4.36
N PRO A 533 37.02 0.28 3.05
CA PRO A 533 38.09 -0.08 2.10
C PRO A 533 39.40 0.62 2.44
N GLY A 534 40.51 -0.13 2.45
CA GLY A 534 41.81 0.39 2.84
C GLY A 534 41.95 0.71 4.33
N TYR A 535 41.18 0.05 5.20
CA TYR A 535 41.33 0.19 6.65
C TYR A 535 42.76 -0.08 7.09
N ASP A 536 43.38 0.91 7.77
CA ASP A 536 44.73 0.82 8.32
C ASP A 536 44.69 0.97 9.85
N PRO A 537 45.01 -0.08 10.61
CA PRO A 537 45.05 -0.03 12.09
C PRO A 537 46.17 0.87 12.63
N ASN A 538 47.11 1.29 11.79
CA ASN A 538 48.27 2.06 12.19
C ASN A 538 48.20 3.54 11.74
N ARG A 539 47.08 3.99 11.14
CA ARG A 539 46.94 5.38 10.74
C ARG A 539 47.09 6.34 11.93
N ALA A 540 47.55 7.56 11.65
CA ALA A 540 47.83 8.53 12.72
C ALA A 540 46.58 8.96 13.53
N GLN A 541 45.44 9.07 12.87
CA GLN A 541 44.17 9.44 13.53
C GLN A 541 43.22 8.21 13.57
N PRO A 542 42.64 7.89 14.77
CA PRO A 542 41.68 6.81 14.90
C PRO A 542 40.43 7.05 13.98
N TYR A 543 39.78 5.98 13.58
CA TYR A 543 38.53 6.07 12.82
C TYR A 543 37.38 6.50 13.72
N PRO A 544 36.46 7.36 13.23
CA PRO A 544 35.15 7.49 13.84
C PRO A 544 34.44 6.14 13.89
N VAL A 545 33.46 5.97 14.79
CA VAL A 545 32.76 4.72 14.97
C VAL A 545 31.25 4.91 15.06
N LEU A 546 30.51 4.11 14.30
CA LEU A 546 29.05 3.96 14.38
C LEU A 546 28.71 2.61 15.07
N TYR A 547 27.97 2.64 16.15
CA TYR A 547 27.32 1.47 16.76
C TYR A 547 25.90 1.35 16.20
N LEU A 548 25.64 0.31 15.39
CA LEU A 548 24.39 0.15 14.64
C LEU A 548 23.59 -1.05 15.19
N GLN A 549 22.36 -0.81 15.69
CA GLN A 549 21.60 -1.77 16.45
C GLN A 549 20.39 -2.31 15.67
N HIS A 550 20.14 -3.61 15.77
CA HIS A 550 19.00 -4.32 15.19
C HIS A 550 17.73 -4.20 16.05
N GLY A 551 16.58 -4.63 15.52
CA GLY A 551 15.28 -4.62 16.19
C GLY A 551 14.96 -5.88 17.01
N ALA A 552 13.77 -5.91 17.61
CA ALA A 552 13.28 -7.07 18.35
C ALA A 552 13.09 -8.27 17.40
N GLY A 553 13.41 -9.47 17.88
CA GLY A 553 13.35 -10.70 17.08
C GLY A 553 14.46 -10.86 16.04
N GLN A 554 15.34 -9.88 15.91
CA GLN A 554 16.46 -9.85 14.99
C GLN A 554 17.79 -10.20 15.71
N SER A 555 18.89 -10.22 14.96
CA SER A 555 20.22 -10.51 15.46
C SER A 555 21.26 -9.51 14.93
N TYR A 556 22.48 -9.62 15.42
CA TYR A 556 23.63 -8.81 14.99
C TYR A 556 24.00 -9.00 13.49
N THR A 557 23.47 -10.05 12.82
CA THR A 557 23.74 -10.29 11.40
C THR A 557 22.77 -9.58 10.47
N ASP A 558 21.59 -9.16 10.96
CA ASP A 558 20.48 -8.72 10.10
C ASP A 558 20.77 -7.41 9.35
N TRP A 559 21.57 -6.51 9.93
CA TRP A 559 21.99 -5.31 9.19
C TRP A 559 22.80 -5.67 7.93
N VAL A 560 23.53 -6.80 7.93
CA VAL A 560 24.29 -7.28 6.77
C VAL A 560 23.40 -8.12 5.86
N GLU A 561 22.66 -9.08 6.42
CA GLU A 561 21.88 -10.06 5.67
C GLU A 561 20.62 -9.47 5.05
N MET A 562 19.90 -8.61 5.82
CA MET A 562 18.64 -7.99 5.41
C MET A 562 18.79 -6.50 5.10
N GLY A 563 19.55 -5.79 5.92
CA GLY A 563 19.76 -4.34 5.81
C GLY A 563 20.70 -3.92 4.68
N ARG A 564 21.47 -4.84 4.11
CA ARG A 564 22.49 -4.57 3.08
C ARG A 564 23.48 -3.47 3.49
N ALA A 565 23.74 -3.35 4.82
CA ALA A 565 24.55 -2.28 5.36
C ALA A 565 25.96 -2.23 4.76
N LYS A 566 26.57 -3.42 4.53
CA LYS A 566 27.89 -3.49 3.86
C LYS A 566 27.85 -2.82 2.49
N GLN A 567 26.86 -3.17 1.67
CA GLN A 567 26.74 -2.67 0.29
C GLN A 567 26.49 -1.15 0.29
N ILE A 568 25.59 -0.68 1.15
CA ILE A 568 25.31 0.76 1.31
C ILE A 568 26.57 1.53 1.68
N LEU A 569 27.30 1.06 2.67
CA LEU A 569 28.53 1.71 3.15
C LEU A 569 29.65 1.65 2.12
N ASP A 570 29.80 0.53 1.43
CA ASP A 570 30.80 0.34 0.37
C ASP A 570 30.59 1.31 -0.79
N HIS A 571 29.33 1.41 -1.29
CA HIS A 571 29.01 2.33 -2.37
C HIS A 571 29.22 3.79 -1.97
N GLN A 572 28.70 4.19 -0.81
CA GLN A 572 28.85 5.57 -0.34
C GLN A 572 30.29 5.95 -0.04
N PHE A 573 31.12 4.98 0.39
CA PHE A 573 32.55 5.19 0.52
C PHE A 573 33.23 5.40 -0.84
N LEU A 574 32.91 4.57 -1.82
CA LEU A 574 33.50 4.66 -3.17
C LEU A 574 33.02 5.90 -3.93
N ASP A 575 31.80 6.36 -3.68
CA ASP A 575 31.25 7.61 -4.22
C ASP A 575 31.85 8.86 -3.54
N GLY A 576 32.59 8.69 -2.43
CA GLY A 576 33.18 9.81 -1.67
C GLY A 576 32.19 10.51 -0.74
N ASP A 577 31.03 9.95 -0.53
CA ASP A 577 29.97 10.52 0.32
C ASP A 577 30.15 10.22 1.80
N LEU A 578 30.90 9.16 2.14
CA LEU A 578 31.07 8.66 3.49
C LEU A 578 32.41 9.10 4.09
N VAL A 579 32.39 9.65 5.32
CA VAL A 579 33.60 9.78 6.14
C VAL A 579 34.09 8.38 6.50
N PRO A 580 35.35 8.01 6.21
CA PRO A 580 35.86 6.68 6.58
C PRO A 580 35.67 6.40 8.07
N MET A 581 34.84 5.42 8.40
CA MET A 581 34.50 5.04 9.77
C MET A 581 34.49 3.52 9.95
N VAL A 582 34.46 3.04 11.18
CA VAL A 582 34.19 1.65 11.53
C VAL A 582 32.74 1.54 11.97
N VAL A 583 32.05 0.48 11.56
CA VAL A 583 30.66 0.23 11.97
C VAL A 583 30.57 -1.07 12.75
N VAL A 584 30.06 -1.00 13.99
CA VAL A 584 29.93 -2.14 14.92
C VAL A 584 28.45 -2.49 15.05
N MET A 585 28.07 -3.66 14.60
CA MET A 585 26.70 -4.19 14.65
C MET A 585 26.60 -5.19 15.81
N GLY A 586 26.18 -4.69 16.98
CA GLY A 586 26.13 -5.47 18.22
C GLY A 586 24.84 -6.29 18.33
N ASN A 587 24.85 -7.26 19.25
CA ASN A 587 23.64 -8.02 19.60
C ASN A 587 22.89 -7.34 20.74
N GLY A 588 21.76 -6.71 20.41
CA GLY A 588 20.94 -5.94 21.34
C GLY A 588 19.98 -6.76 22.22
N ASN A 589 19.90 -8.09 22.03
CA ASN A 589 18.98 -8.96 22.79
C ASN A 589 19.52 -9.25 24.20
N VAL A 590 19.43 -8.27 25.10
CA VAL A 590 19.88 -8.32 26.49
C VAL A 590 18.97 -7.54 27.42
N SER A 591 19.01 -7.85 28.71
CA SER A 591 18.17 -7.18 29.72
C SER A 591 18.59 -5.73 30.01
N SER A 592 19.85 -5.36 29.76
CA SER A 592 20.39 -4.02 29.97
C SER A 592 21.35 -3.64 28.86
N PHE A 593 20.79 -3.06 27.77
CA PHE A 593 21.58 -2.72 26.58
C PHE A 593 22.63 -1.64 26.86
N ASN A 594 22.33 -0.62 27.68
CA ASN A 594 23.27 0.43 27.97
C ASN A 594 24.56 -0.14 28.58
N ARG A 595 24.42 -1.08 29.51
CA ARG A 595 25.58 -1.78 30.11
C ARG A 595 26.29 -2.68 29.11
N GLU A 596 25.53 -3.43 28.31
CA GLU A 596 26.08 -4.28 27.25
C GLU A 596 26.94 -3.47 26.27
N LEU A 597 26.44 -2.33 25.83
CA LEU A 597 27.17 -1.44 24.93
C LEU A 597 28.43 -0.87 25.61
N LEU A 598 28.24 -0.21 26.74
CA LEU A 598 29.33 0.61 27.33
C LEU A 598 30.36 -0.21 28.09
N GLU A 599 29.99 -1.32 28.73
CA GLU A 599 30.90 -2.16 29.54
C GLU A 599 31.52 -3.31 28.73
N ASN A 600 30.90 -3.75 27.62
CA ASN A 600 31.33 -4.94 26.87
C ASN A 600 31.68 -4.66 25.41
N ILE A 601 30.74 -4.10 24.61
CA ILE A 601 30.94 -3.91 23.16
C ILE A 601 31.97 -2.81 22.88
N VAL A 602 31.80 -1.62 23.46
CA VAL A 602 32.67 -0.47 23.21
C VAL A 602 34.13 -0.76 23.64
N PRO A 603 34.41 -1.30 24.83
CA PRO A 603 35.78 -1.61 25.22
C PRO A 603 36.43 -2.68 24.32
N THR A 604 35.67 -3.73 23.95
CA THR A 604 36.21 -4.77 23.07
C THR A 604 36.48 -4.24 21.66
N ALA A 605 35.59 -3.39 21.11
CA ALA A 605 35.81 -2.79 19.81
C ALA A 605 37.06 -1.88 19.81
N ARG A 606 37.27 -1.07 20.84
CA ARG A 606 38.47 -0.23 21.01
C ARG A 606 39.76 -1.04 21.17
N ALA A 607 39.69 -2.20 21.78
CA ALA A 607 40.84 -3.07 21.93
C ALA A 607 41.27 -3.75 20.62
N ARG A 608 40.31 -3.94 19.67
CA ARG A 608 40.54 -4.70 18.42
C ARG A 608 40.69 -3.82 17.20
N TYR A 609 40.10 -2.63 17.20
CA TYR A 609 40.08 -1.73 16.02
C TYR A 609 40.60 -0.36 16.44
N HIS A 610 41.26 0.29 15.49
CA HIS A 610 41.80 1.65 15.70
C HIS A 610 40.70 2.71 15.57
N ILE A 611 39.81 2.77 16.59
CA ILE A 611 38.65 3.66 16.64
C ILE A 611 38.79 4.71 17.73
N SER A 612 38.16 5.87 17.53
CA SER A 612 38.23 7.01 18.44
C SER A 612 37.49 6.76 19.75
N SER A 613 38.08 7.23 20.84
CA SER A 613 37.43 7.34 22.16
C SER A 613 36.75 8.69 22.39
N ASP A 614 36.98 9.66 21.49
CA ASP A 614 36.35 10.98 21.55
C ASP A 614 34.84 10.86 21.24
N PRO A 615 33.94 11.28 22.15
CA PRO A 615 32.50 11.29 21.92
C PRO A 615 32.09 12.01 20.64
N SER A 616 32.84 13.05 20.25
CA SER A 616 32.60 13.80 19.00
C SER A 616 32.82 12.99 17.70
N GLN A 617 33.47 11.83 17.83
CA GLN A 617 33.75 10.86 16.78
C GLN A 617 33.00 9.54 16.96
N GLN A 618 31.95 9.54 17.80
CA GLN A 618 31.13 8.35 18.07
C GLN A 618 29.67 8.61 17.72
N ALA A 619 29.08 7.60 17.10
CA ALA A 619 27.67 7.57 16.71
C ALA A 619 26.99 6.29 17.24
N ILE A 620 25.72 6.40 17.58
CA ILE A 620 24.84 5.27 17.83
C ILE A 620 23.57 5.43 17.00
N ALA A 621 23.17 4.37 16.32
CA ALA A 621 21.91 4.31 15.58
C ALA A 621 21.27 2.94 15.74
N GLY A 622 19.96 2.85 15.45
CA GLY A 622 19.29 1.56 15.45
C GLY A 622 17.85 1.65 15.00
N LEU A 623 17.29 0.49 14.65
CA LEU A 623 15.93 0.36 14.19
C LEU A 623 15.03 -0.24 15.27
N SER A 624 13.75 0.18 15.34
CA SER A 624 12.75 -0.38 16.25
C SER A 624 13.27 -0.46 17.70
N MET A 625 13.42 -1.66 18.29
CA MET A 625 14.04 -1.87 19.59
C MET A 625 15.43 -1.21 19.66
N GLY A 626 16.26 -1.34 18.61
CA GLY A 626 17.59 -0.71 18.54
C GLY A 626 17.55 0.81 18.52
N GLY A 627 16.50 1.41 17.94
CA GLY A 627 16.23 2.84 18.05
C GLY A 627 15.85 3.25 19.47
N GLY A 628 15.06 2.42 20.15
CA GLY A 628 14.78 2.55 21.59
C GLY A 628 16.05 2.45 22.43
N HIS A 629 16.99 1.57 22.08
CA HIS A 629 18.31 1.47 22.70
C HIS A 629 19.15 2.75 22.52
N ALA A 630 19.15 3.31 21.29
CA ALA A 630 19.85 4.57 21.02
C ALA A 630 19.28 5.72 21.88
N PHE A 631 17.97 5.83 22.00
CA PHE A 631 17.31 6.79 22.89
C PHE A 631 17.60 6.49 24.37
N GLY A 632 17.65 5.21 24.76
CA GLY A 632 18.00 4.81 26.13
C GLY A 632 19.39 5.26 26.53
N VAL A 633 20.37 5.10 25.64
CA VAL A 633 21.75 5.57 25.86
C VAL A 633 21.81 7.10 25.86
N LEU A 634 21.14 7.78 24.91
CA LEU A 634 21.08 9.25 24.85
C LEU A 634 20.57 9.86 26.17
N LYS A 635 19.49 9.28 26.73
CA LYS A 635 18.87 9.76 27.97
C LYS A 635 19.71 9.50 29.20
N ALA A 636 20.32 8.32 29.27
CA ALA A 636 21.10 7.92 30.47
C ALA A 636 22.51 8.47 30.47
N TYR A 637 23.11 8.73 29.32
CA TYR A 637 24.49 9.14 29.13
C TYR A 637 24.62 10.26 28.10
N PRO A 638 24.00 11.44 28.35
CA PRO A 638 24.04 12.55 27.38
C PRO A 638 25.48 12.98 27.14
N GLY A 639 25.84 13.14 25.87
CA GLY A 639 27.23 13.49 25.46
C GLY A 639 28.18 12.31 25.27
N GLN A 640 27.76 11.05 25.53
CA GLN A 640 28.56 9.86 25.24
C GLN A 640 28.73 9.61 23.74
N PHE A 641 27.73 9.97 22.97
CA PHE A 641 27.70 9.89 21.50
C PHE A 641 27.26 11.25 20.95
N ALA A 642 28.09 11.89 20.14
CA ALA A 642 27.71 13.17 19.54
C ALA A 642 26.70 13.02 18.38
N TYR A 643 26.58 11.83 17.83
CA TYR A 643 25.63 11.51 16.76
C TYR A 643 24.72 10.37 17.21
N VAL A 644 23.42 10.65 17.22
CA VAL A 644 22.40 9.67 17.63
C VAL A 644 21.31 9.62 16.58
N ALA A 645 20.93 8.40 16.17
CA ALA A 645 19.79 8.24 15.26
C ALA A 645 18.88 7.09 15.68
N ALA A 646 17.58 7.26 15.46
CA ALA A 646 16.58 6.23 15.73
C ALA A 646 15.65 6.06 14.52
N PHE A 647 15.52 4.81 14.06
CA PHE A 647 14.65 4.43 12.95
C PHE A 647 13.42 3.69 13.49
N SER A 648 12.21 4.19 13.18
CA SER A 648 10.95 3.60 13.60
C SER A 648 10.91 3.25 15.10
N ALA A 649 11.22 4.21 15.97
CA ALA A 649 11.25 4.03 17.42
C ALA A 649 10.66 5.22 18.16
N GLY A 650 9.94 4.97 19.26
CA GLY A 650 9.42 5.99 20.15
C GLY A 650 10.44 6.47 21.15
N PHE A 651 10.49 7.78 21.44
CA PHE A 651 11.37 8.35 22.46
C PHE A 651 10.95 7.94 23.90
N GLY A 652 9.64 7.71 24.10
CA GLY A 652 9.09 7.32 25.39
C GLY A 652 9.11 8.45 26.43
N SER A 653 9.14 8.08 27.72
CA SER A 653 9.07 9.04 28.84
C SER A 653 10.27 10.00 28.90
N THR A 654 9.98 11.25 29.26
CA THR A 654 10.95 12.31 29.54
C THR A 654 11.22 12.49 31.05
N THR A 655 10.65 11.66 31.92
CA THR A 655 10.91 11.71 33.36
C THR A 655 12.37 11.46 33.63
N GLY A 656 13.03 12.42 34.34
CA GLY A 656 14.45 12.36 34.67
C GLY A 656 15.41 12.65 33.52
N VAL A 657 14.89 13.07 32.35
CA VAL A 657 15.72 13.49 31.21
C VAL A 657 16.19 14.93 31.41
N ASP A 658 17.46 15.19 31.11
CA ASP A 658 18.04 16.55 31.06
C ASP A 658 18.15 17.00 29.57
N PRO A 659 17.21 17.82 29.08
CA PRO A 659 17.24 18.28 27.69
C PRO A 659 18.45 19.17 27.38
N ALA A 660 18.96 19.93 28.37
CA ALA A 660 20.12 20.78 28.17
C ALA A 660 21.39 19.95 27.99
N ALA A 661 21.57 18.90 28.80
CA ALA A 661 22.71 17.98 28.67
C ALA A 661 22.67 17.25 27.32
N ILE A 662 21.47 16.79 26.86
CA ILE A 662 21.30 16.19 25.55
C ILE A 662 21.67 17.18 24.44
N ASN A 663 21.10 18.38 24.47
CA ASN A 663 21.33 19.40 23.44
C ASN A 663 22.77 19.88 23.34
N ASN A 664 23.48 19.90 24.46
CA ASN A 664 24.89 20.32 24.53
C ASN A 664 25.87 19.19 24.18
N GLY A 665 25.48 17.95 24.48
CA GLY A 665 26.29 16.76 24.23
C GLY A 665 26.09 16.12 22.84
N THR A 666 25.09 16.57 22.08
CA THR A 666 24.72 15.95 20.80
C THR A 666 24.87 16.94 19.64
N LYS A 667 25.72 16.61 18.66
CA LYS A 667 25.86 17.38 17.43
C LYS A 667 24.71 17.10 16.45
N MET A 668 24.18 15.87 16.44
CA MET A 668 23.07 15.45 15.62
C MET A 668 22.22 14.42 16.37
N LEU A 669 20.96 14.72 16.58
CA LEU A 669 19.91 13.78 16.93
C LEU A 669 18.95 13.68 15.75
N ARG A 670 19.00 12.57 15.01
CA ARG A 670 18.18 12.40 13.81
C ARG A 670 17.20 11.25 14.00
N VAL A 671 15.94 11.49 13.63
CA VAL A 671 14.88 10.52 13.84
C VAL A 671 14.15 10.23 12.52
N TYR A 672 13.76 8.97 12.35
CA TYR A 672 13.13 8.47 11.14
C TYR A 672 11.95 7.57 11.49
N VAL A 673 10.96 7.53 10.62
CA VAL A 673 9.81 6.61 10.73
C VAL A 673 9.31 6.29 9.35
N GLY A 674 8.69 5.12 9.18
CA GLY A 674 7.90 4.76 8.01
C GLY A 674 6.66 5.65 7.88
N ASP A 675 5.85 5.40 6.89
CA ASP A 675 4.56 6.08 6.73
C ASP A 675 3.52 5.53 7.73
N GLN A 676 2.26 5.87 7.56
CA GLN A 676 1.16 5.42 8.44
C GLN A 676 1.00 3.90 8.51
N THR A 677 1.60 3.15 7.59
CA THR A 677 1.63 1.68 7.62
C THR A 677 2.69 1.12 8.58
N ASP A 678 3.62 1.96 9.06
CA ASP A 678 4.53 1.62 10.15
C ASP A 678 3.77 1.68 11.48
N PHE A 679 3.58 0.54 12.14
CA PHE A 679 2.82 0.48 13.39
C PHE A 679 3.41 1.33 14.54
N VAL A 680 4.67 1.76 14.42
CA VAL A 680 5.31 2.69 15.36
C VAL A 680 4.96 4.15 15.06
N TYR A 681 4.43 4.46 13.87
CA TYR A 681 4.14 5.82 13.44
C TYR A 681 3.36 6.65 14.47
N PRO A 682 2.23 6.18 15.07
CA PRO A 682 1.51 6.99 16.07
C PRO A 682 2.34 7.33 17.31
N SER A 683 3.08 6.35 17.84
CA SER A 683 3.93 6.55 19.02
C SER A 683 5.16 7.41 18.71
N PHE A 684 5.66 7.33 17.47
CA PHE A 684 6.73 8.19 16.99
C PHE A 684 6.28 9.66 16.89
N MET A 685 5.12 9.94 16.33
CA MET A 685 4.57 11.30 16.26
C MET A 685 4.34 11.90 17.65
N THR A 686 3.84 11.07 18.59
CA THR A 686 3.75 11.45 20.00
C THR A 686 5.14 11.79 20.57
N SER A 687 6.18 11.07 20.18
CA SER A 687 7.55 11.31 20.63
C SER A 687 8.11 12.64 20.16
N LEU A 688 7.81 13.05 18.92
CA LEU A 688 8.20 14.38 18.40
C LEU A 688 7.58 15.49 19.24
N THR A 689 6.27 15.38 19.54
CA THR A 689 5.57 16.31 20.43
C THR A 689 6.22 16.33 21.82
N THR A 690 6.52 15.17 22.37
CA THR A 690 7.15 15.03 23.69
C THR A 690 8.53 15.70 23.73
N MET A 691 9.38 15.45 22.75
CA MET A 691 10.71 16.07 22.64
C MET A 691 10.62 17.59 22.49
N ASN A 692 9.69 18.09 21.67
CA ASN A 692 9.43 19.52 21.49
C ASN A 692 9.01 20.18 22.82
N ASN A 693 8.09 19.56 23.56
CA ASN A 693 7.59 20.10 24.83
C ASN A 693 8.66 20.27 25.89
N VAL A 694 9.69 19.44 25.87
CA VAL A 694 10.82 19.55 26.82
C VAL A 694 12.03 20.27 26.24
N GLY A 695 11.97 20.72 24.98
CA GLY A 695 13.02 21.51 24.32
C GLY A 695 14.22 20.69 23.83
N ILE A 696 14.06 19.40 23.54
CA ILE A 696 15.10 18.58 22.89
C ILE A 696 15.15 18.92 21.41
N ARG A 697 16.33 19.26 20.90
CA ARG A 697 16.59 19.54 19.48
C ARG A 697 16.83 18.24 18.72
N TYR A 698 16.15 18.06 17.60
CA TYR A 698 16.30 16.91 16.71
C TYR A 698 16.11 17.31 15.24
N GLU A 699 16.53 16.43 14.33
CA GLU A 699 16.32 16.53 12.88
C GLU A 699 15.31 15.49 12.43
N PHE A 700 14.29 15.90 11.67
CA PHE A 700 13.29 15.05 11.06
C PHE A 700 12.84 15.68 9.74
N ASP A 701 13.12 15.03 8.60
CA ASP A 701 12.82 15.55 7.26
C ASP A 701 11.50 15.00 6.69
N GLY A 702 10.68 14.37 7.53
CA GLY A 702 9.44 13.72 7.11
C GLY A 702 9.52 12.19 7.11
N VAL A 703 8.42 11.56 6.74
CA VAL A 703 8.29 10.10 6.75
C VAL A 703 9.04 9.45 5.58
N THR A 704 9.61 8.29 5.81
CA THR A 704 10.14 7.43 4.76
C THR A 704 9.00 6.54 4.25
N PRO A 705 8.60 6.62 2.97
CA PRO A 705 7.49 5.80 2.47
C PRO A 705 7.75 4.31 2.68
N GLY A 706 6.79 3.62 3.33
CA GLY A 706 6.79 2.19 3.61
C GLY A 706 6.48 1.83 5.05
N PRO A 707 6.21 0.52 5.32
CA PRO A 707 5.84 -0.01 6.63
C PRO A 707 7.05 -0.18 7.55
N HIS A 708 6.84 -0.78 8.72
CA HIS A 708 7.90 -1.18 9.67
C HIS A 708 8.74 -2.32 9.09
N GLY A 709 9.67 -2.00 8.19
CA GLY A 709 10.40 -3.00 7.41
C GLY A 709 11.77 -2.56 6.89
N TRP A 710 12.52 -3.54 6.38
CA TRP A 710 13.90 -3.33 5.94
C TRP A 710 14.04 -2.34 4.80
N ASP A 711 13.07 -2.23 3.91
CA ASP A 711 13.08 -1.26 2.82
C ASP A 711 13.11 0.20 3.33
N VAL A 712 12.38 0.50 4.42
CA VAL A 712 12.40 1.79 5.12
C VAL A 712 13.74 2.00 5.82
N TRP A 713 14.23 1.01 6.54
CA TRP A 713 15.47 1.14 7.32
C TRP A 713 16.74 1.17 6.44
N GLN A 714 16.72 0.53 5.26
CA GLN A 714 17.76 0.69 4.24
C GLN A 714 17.83 2.13 3.74
N LYS A 715 16.69 2.73 3.38
CA LYS A 715 16.60 4.14 2.96
C LYS A 715 17.09 5.09 4.08
N ASN A 716 16.73 4.79 5.32
CA ASN A 716 17.16 5.58 6.47
C ASN A 716 18.68 5.49 6.70
N LEU A 717 19.29 4.32 6.54
CA LEU A 717 20.74 4.17 6.61
C LEU A 717 21.45 4.88 5.46
N ILE A 718 20.88 4.81 4.25
CA ILE A 718 21.38 5.52 3.05
C ILE A 718 21.41 7.04 3.31
N ASP A 719 20.40 7.59 3.94
CA ASP A 719 20.36 9.02 4.31
C ASP A 719 21.27 9.38 5.50
N LEU A 720 21.34 8.51 6.53
CA LEU A 720 22.08 8.79 7.75
C LEU A 720 23.58 8.76 7.56
N ALA A 721 24.11 7.69 6.94
CA ALA A 721 25.55 7.42 6.98
C ALA A 721 26.41 8.54 6.36
N PRO A 722 26.01 9.20 5.25
CA PRO A 722 26.75 10.35 4.71
C PRO A 722 26.75 11.59 5.60
N ARG A 723 25.86 11.68 6.59
CA ARG A 723 25.74 12.85 7.49
C ARG A 723 26.63 12.73 8.72
N LEU A 724 27.10 11.52 9.03
CA LEU A 724 27.91 11.26 10.21
C LEU A 724 29.30 11.87 10.08
N PHE A 725 29.79 12.47 11.17
CA PHE A 725 31.16 12.98 11.34
C PHE A 725 31.60 14.10 10.40
N LYS A 726 30.67 14.73 9.70
CA LYS A 726 30.94 15.90 8.82
C LYS A 726 30.84 17.24 9.55
N ARG A 727 30.31 17.24 10.80
CA ARG A 727 30.10 18.45 11.62
C ARG A 727 31.08 18.53 12.79
#